data_ceec455ab94ca7c23f2b42520cad5c26
#
_entry.id   ceec455ab94ca7c23f2b42520cad5c26
#
_cell.length_a   1.000
_cell.length_b   1.000
_cell.length_c   1.000
_cell.angle_alpha   90.00
_cell.angle_beta   90.00
_cell.angle_gamma   90.00
#
_symmetry.space_group_name_H-M   'P 1'
#
loop_
_entity.id
_entity.type
_entity.pdbx_description
1 polymer ?
#
loop_
_entity_poly.entity_id
_entity_poly.type
_entity_poly.pdbx_seq_one_letter_code
_entity_poly.pdbx_strand_id
1 'polypeptide(L)'
;VTWQQGSGTKVDWLVHGDESLNDPGSDLVADATLDTAGATVSLGDSGAAYQVQADSDNEFRAETLLGALFGALANARLLDQKSRSIVAARKRLLENLGSGRRDGMVSAFQAGLEGLAEREGNTGADEPVRWAGEAPAAVRHLARDDDSFASLPRFWDQTGVLYRDGQAERLTADPFLATGTIPPLSSTFNDTSAGREMLPTFDPALCTGCGQCWTLCPDSAIGVVAASPAALIDAGIGLTGANAVRQVSSKLAPRMISANRKPEDAASTFGEMLDGAYAWLGDKMPLPDDRKQAINDGVDAIRAQLGALPVAVTKPFFTDAEATKKDSAELLSIVVNPEACKACGLCISHCEPEALSASAQDAASLERARELWSIYASTPDTVSETLERVAKDPDIGEMAAILLSRYCQFALAGGDPAEPGSGEKMAARLALSATEFHQQPIAQRFAASLAEAGESISGLIEETLSSTLSIDDLDAITDKLKRTPSPRVELEDLARGIGAAESDHSIDTDYLLRLIGLYNRIEAARHRVVEGEHGLGRARYGLAVAGGTAAEWAGQFPHNPFQAPVVIDMTGDAAQLAAGLVEGHLEETAELVRLLRQAQIEIEQPDGAHWKRDALTRLHWQDLEPDELALCPPLLLIGSDELLAGQGLGQLIWLLNSGLPVKVLVLSALDVVQQGASDNNPRASLGMLALGQRGAFVAQTSIADPAHLGESMLQALAFEGAALLQDYAPSPARHGFPANESADQARLATSSRALPLFRYDPRADGVFGSRIS
;
A
#
# COMPACT_ATOMS: atom_id res chain seq x y z
N VAL A 1 22.14 22.38 -9.13
CA VAL A 1 21.39 22.45 -10.39
C VAL A 1 21.20 21.04 -10.88
N THR A 2 20.03 20.50 -10.75
CA THR A 2 19.68 19.16 -11.25
C THR A 2 18.95 19.29 -12.59
N TRP A 3 19.41 18.58 -13.61
CA TRP A 3 18.78 18.53 -14.93
C TRP A 3 17.92 17.28 -15.04
N GLN A 4 16.68 17.41 -15.45
CA GLN A 4 15.82 16.29 -15.82
C GLN A 4 15.26 16.52 -17.22
N GLN A 5 15.51 15.58 -18.12
CA GLN A 5 15.06 15.63 -19.51
C GLN A 5 13.77 14.78 -19.62
N GLY A 6 12.65 15.45 -19.76
CA GLY A 6 11.34 14.87 -20.08
C GLY A 6 10.56 15.84 -20.95
N SER A 7 9.45 15.42 -21.56
CA SER A 7 8.64 16.17 -22.52
C SER A 7 7.93 17.44 -21.92
N GLY A 8 8.52 18.04 -21.01
CA GLY A 8 8.26 19.36 -20.44
C GLY A 8 9.44 19.66 -19.55
N THR A 9 10.32 20.57 -20.00
CA THR A 9 11.53 20.87 -19.23
C THR A 9 11.17 21.83 -18.10
N LYS A 10 11.05 21.33 -16.90
CA LYS A 10 10.99 22.14 -15.68
C LYS A 10 12.42 22.34 -15.19
N VAL A 11 12.84 23.58 -15.03
CA VAL A 11 14.18 23.94 -14.53
C VAL A 11 13.98 24.67 -13.21
N ASP A 12 14.23 23.99 -12.11
CA ASP A 12 14.22 24.59 -10.79
C ASP A 12 15.60 25.15 -10.47
N TRP A 13 15.69 26.44 -10.16
CA TRP A 13 16.92 27.12 -9.81
C TRP A 13 16.88 27.61 -8.37
N LEU A 14 17.82 27.14 -7.56
CA LEU A 14 18.09 27.71 -6.25
C LEU A 14 19.23 28.74 -6.40
N VAL A 15 18.95 30.00 -6.24
CA VAL A 15 19.98 31.06 -6.20
C VAL A 15 20.30 31.28 -4.74
N HIS A 16 21.42 30.76 -4.24
CA HIS A 16 21.97 31.15 -2.95
C HIS A 16 22.59 32.54 -3.11
N GLY A 17 22.05 33.51 -2.36
CA GLY A 17 22.65 34.82 -2.19
C GLY A 17 23.98 34.76 -1.45
N ASP A 18 24.84 35.72 -1.66
CA ASP A 18 26.14 35.87 -0.97
C ASP A 18 25.90 35.94 0.55
N GLU A 19 26.76 35.25 1.34
CA GLU A 19 26.68 35.14 2.81
C GLU A 19 26.71 36.50 3.57
N SER A 20 26.82 37.59 2.87
CA SER A 20 26.80 38.93 3.44
C SER A 20 25.42 39.56 3.66
N LEU A 21 24.33 38.88 3.25
CA LEU A 21 22.94 39.33 3.51
C LEU A 21 22.33 38.41 4.59
N ASN A 22 22.47 38.87 5.83
CA ASN A 22 21.86 38.30 7.01
C ASN A 22 20.33 38.47 7.00
N ASP A 23 19.62 37.82 6.07
CA ASP A 23 18.19 37.67 6.16
C ASP A 23 17.83 36.19 5.82
N PRO A 24 17.50 35.36 6.81
CA PRO A 24 17.22 33.93 6.59
C PRO A 24 15.79 33.64 6.14
N GLY A 25 15.11 34.57 5.46
CA GLY A 25 13.67 34.51 5.32
C GLY A 25 13.04 34.59 3.94
N SER A 26 13.79 34.66 2.84
CA SER A 26 13.14 34.72 1.52
C SER A 26 13.80 33.80 0.50
N ASP A 27 13.34 32.57 0.45
CA ASP A 27 13.57 31.71 -0.71
C ASP A 27 12.70 32.19 -1.86
N LEU A 28 13.31 32.77 -2.87
CA LEU A 28 12.61 33.22 -4.07
C LEU A 28 12.47 32.04 -5.02
N VAL A 29 11.26 31.55 -5.19
CA VAL A 29 10.94 30.52 -6.18
C VAL A 29 10.54 31.17 -7.48
N ALA A 30 11.30 30.97 -8.54
CA ALA A 30 10.97 31.42 -9.89
C ALA A 30 10.71 30.19 -10.77
N ASP A 31 9.52 30.15 -11.35
CA ASP A 31 9.14 29.09 -12.30
C ASP A 31 9.33 29.53 -13.73
N ALA A 32 10.04 28.72 -14.52
CA ALA A 32 10.17 28.91 -15.94
C ALA A 32 9.64 27.70 -16.70
N THR A 33 8.60 27.86 -17.49
CA THR A 33 8.04 26.82 -18.35
C THR A 33 8.34 27.09 -19.81
N LEU A 34 8.74 26.06 -20.55
CA LEU A 34 8.93 26.12 -21.98
C LEU A 34 7.89 25.20 -22.65
N ASP A 35 7.04 25.79 -23.47
CA ASP A 35 6.14 25.06 -24.35
C ASP A 35 6.49 25.27 -25.83
N THR A 36 5.75 24.63 -26.74
CA THR A 36 5.95 24.78 -28.19
C THR A 36 5.63 26.17 -28.73
N ALA A 37 5.03 27.05 -27.93
CA ALA A 37 4.64 28.39 -28.33
C ALA A 37 5.58 29.52 -27.79
N GLY A 38 6.49 29.16 -26.89
CA GLY A 38 7.46 30.11 -26.30
C GLY A 38 7.83 29.75 -24.86
N ALA A 39 8.72 30.53 -24.26
CA ALA A 39 9.09 30.39 -22.85
C ALA A 39 8.34 31.44 -22.02
N THR A 40 7.75 30.99 -20.91
CA THR A 40 7.14 31.90 -19.91
C THR A 40 7.92 31.77 -18.61
N VAL A 41 8.30 32.92 -18.04
CA VAL A 41 8.94 33.03 -16.74
C VAL A 41 7.98 33.71 -15.79
N SER A 42 7.55 33.06 -14.71
CA SER A 42 6.74 33.62 -13.64
C SER A 42 7.57 33.75 -12.37
N LEU A 43 7.45 34.87 -11.69
CA LEU A 43 8.09 35.10 -10.41
C LEU A 43 7.01 35.01 -9.32
N GLY A 44 7.06 34.00 -8.46
CA GLY A 44 6.09 33.66 -7.42
C GLY A 44 5.33 34.84 -6.82
N ASP A 45 5.73 35.37 -5.70
CA ASP A 45 4.99 36.40 -4.94
C ASP A 45 4.82 37.76 -5.62
N SER A 46 5.52 38.04 -6.71
CA SER A 46 5.42 39.36 -7.39
C SER A 46 4.30 39.46 -8.43
N GLY A 47 3.71 38.32 -8.82
CA GLY A 47 2.67 38.28 -9.87
C GLY A 47 3.14 38.68 -11.26
N ALA A 48 4.42 38.96 -11.45
CA ALA A 48 4.98 39.37 -12.73
C ALA A 48 5.23 38.16 -13.62
N ALA A 49 4.65 38.16 -14.81
CA ALA A 49 4.90 37.13 -15.82
C ALA A 49 5.62 37.76 -17.03
N TYR A 50 6.65 37.08 -17.49
CA TYR A 50 7.44 37.47 -18.63
C TYR A 50 7.39 36.41 -19.71
N GLN A 51 7.36 36.80 -20.97
CA GLN A 51 7.36 35.90 -22.11
C GLN A 51 8.58 36.16 -22.98
N VAL A 52 9.24 35.06 -23.38
CA VAL A 52 10.35 35.09 -24.33
C VAL A 52 9.95 34.27 -25.55
N GLN A 53 10.07 34.85 -26.73
CA GLN A 53 9.99 34.11 -27.98
C GLN A 53 11.30 33.32 -28.16
N ALA A 54 11.30 32.05 -27.85
CA ALA A 54 12.41 31.16 -28.14
C ALA A 54 12.06 30.34 -29.38
N ASP A 55 12.98 30.29 -30.34
CA ASP A 55 12.85 29.44 -31.52
C ASP A 55 12.89 27.97 -31.10
N SER A 56 11.89 27.18 -31.49
CA SER A 56 11.71 25.80 -31.05
C SER A 56 12.86 24.86 -31.42
N ASP A 57 13.64 25.24 -32.44
CA ASP A 57 14.75 24.42 -32.96
C ASP A 57 16.14 24.87 -32.47
N ASN A 58 16.20 25.77 -31.49
CA ASN A 58 17.49 26.30 -31.03
C ASN A 58 18.24 25.27 -30.15
N GLU A 59 19.44 24.90 -30.58
CA GLU A 59 20.35 24.00 -29.87
C GLU A 59 20.70 24.48 -28.44
N PHE A 60 20.51 25.77 -28.13
CA PHE A 60 20.86 26.39 -26.84
C PHE A 60 19.65 26.93 -26.08
N ARG A 61 18.55 26.17 -26.09
CA ARG A 61 17.29 26.55 -25.41
C ARG A 61 17.47 26.81 -23.92
N ALA A 62 18.28 25.99 -23.24
CA ALA A 62 18.52 26.14 -21.80
C ALA A 62 19.21 27.47 -21.46
N GLU A 63 20.16 27.90 -22.25
CA GLU A 63 20.88 29.15 -22.07
C GLU A 63 19.99 30.36 -22.37
N THR A 64 19.08 30.25 -23.34
CA THR A 64 18.08 31.30 -23.63
C THR A 64 17.13 31.47 -22.47
N LEU A 65 16.63 30.38 -21.89
CA LEU A 65 15.77 30.39 -20.69
C LEU A 65 16.49 30.96 -19.47
N LEU A 66 17.76 30.60 -19.30
CA LEU A 66 18.58 31.13 -18.22
C LEU A 66 18.76 32.63 -18.35
N GLY A 67 18.95 33.13 -19.56
CA GLY A 67 19.01 34.54 -19.86
C GLY A 67 17.71 35.29 -19.56
N ALA A 68 16.58 34.66 -19.94
CA ALA A 68 15.24 35.17 -19.68
C ALA A 68 14.94 35.26 -18.18
N LEU A 69 15.22 34.18 -17.43
CA LEU A 69 15.06 34.13 -15.98
C LEU A 69 15.88 35.24 -15.29
N PHE A 70 17.15 35.36 -15.68
CA PHE A 70 18.02 36.40 -15.13
C PHE A 70 17.53 37.81 -15.44
N GLY A 71 16.99 38.02 -16.63
CA GLY A 71 16.36 39.28 -17.03
C GLY A 71 15.08 39.61 -16.27
N ALA A 72 14.24 38.57 -16.02
CA ALA A 72 13.01 38.69 -15.22
C ALA A 72 13.32 39.11 -13.78
N LEU A 73 14.28 38.45 -13.14
CA LEU A 73 14.73 38.79 -11.79
C LEU A 73 15.31 40.22 -11.71
N ALA A 74 16.04 40.65 -12.73
CA ALA A 74 16.59 41.98 -12.80
C ALA A 74 15.49 43.04 -13.01
N ASN A 75 14.49 42.77 -13.87
CA ASN A 75 13.37 43.66 -14.13
C ASN A 75 12.42 43.77 -12.93
N ALA A 76 12.22 42.70 -12.18
CA ALA A 76 11.44 42.70 -10.94
C ALA A 76 12.15 43.42 -9.78
N ARG A 77 13.33 44.04 -10.03
CA ARG A 77 14.18 44.68 -9.01
C ARG A 77 14.63 43.79 -7.87
N LEU A 78 14.52 42.47 -8.02
CA LEU A 78 15.01 41.49 -7.08
C LEU A 78 16.52 41.31 -7.19
N LEU A 79 17.09 41.76 -8.34
CA LEU A 79 18.52 41.92 -8.54
C LEU A 79 18.80 43.40 -8.83
N ASP A 80 19.67 44.03 -8.08
CA ASP A 80 20.10 45.40 -8.35
C ASP A 80 20.92 45.45 -9.67
N GLN A 81 20.34 46.01 -10.70
CA GLN A 81 20.93 46.10 -12.06
C GLN A 81 22.30 46.80 -12.10
N LYS A 82 22.66 47.55 -11.07
CA LYS A 82 23.93 48.25 -10.96
C LYS A 82 24.93 47.56 -10.05
N SER A 83 24.55 46.46 -9.41
CA SER A 83 25.44 45.83 -8.45
C SER A 83 26.53 44.99 -9.14
N ARG A 84 27.74 45.02 -8.56
CA ARG A 84 28.86 44.16 -8.99
C ARG A 84 28.49 42.69 -8.90
N SER A 85 27.49 42.35 -8.13
CA SER A 85 26.98 40.98 -7.94
C SER A 85 26.31 40.40 -9.22
N ILE A 86 25.58 41.20 -9.98
CA ILE A 86 25.01 40.78 -11.29
C ILE A 86 26.09 40.41 -12.29
N VAL A 87 27.10 41.25 -12.42
CA VAL A 87 28.20 41.00 -13.32
C VAL A 87 28.99 39.73 -12.88
N ALA A 88 29.19 39.55 -11.58
CA ALA A 88 29.84 38.40 -11.02
C ALA A 88 29.00 37.12 -11.19
N ALA A 89 27.69 37.17 -10.95
CA ALA A 89 26.78 36.05 -11.15
C ALA A 89 26.73 35.63 -12.63
N ARG A 90 26.59 36.59 -13.54
CA ARG A 90 26.66 36.35 -14.99
C ARG A 90 27.98 35.70 -15.39
N LYS A 91 29.08 36.21 -14.89
CA LYS A 91 30.41 35.65 -15.16
C LYS A 91 30.55 34.21 -14.68
N ARG A 92 30.12 33.89 -13.46
CA ARG A 92 30.12 32.55 -12.90
C ARG A 92 29.23 31.58 -13.68
N LEU A 93 28.03 32.01 -14.08
CA LEU A 93 27.12 31.22 -14.92
C LEU A 93 27.78 30.87 -16.25
N LEU A 94 28.38 31.84 -16.94
CA LEU A 94 29.08 31.66 -18.20
C LEU A 94 30.38 30.84 -18.07
N GLU A 95 31.04 30.87 -16.91
CA GLU A 95 32.23 30.04 -16.63
C GLU A 95 31.88 28.58 -16.36
N ASN A 96 30.70 28.30 -15.81
CA ASN A 96 30.20 26.95 -15.55
C ASN A 96 29.57 26.27 -16.77
N LEU A 97 29.23 27.01 -17.82
CA LEU A 97 28.82 26.48 -19.11
C LEU A 97 30.08 26.00 -19.85
N GLY A 98 30.19 24.70 -20.10
CA GLY A 98 31.39 24.03 -20.62
C GLY A 98 32.08 24.69 -21.82
N SER A 99 33.36 24.49 -21.95
CA SER A 99 34.29 25.22 -22.84
C SER A 99 34.18 24.97 -24.36
N GLY A 100 33.31 24.07 -24.83
CA GLY A 100 33.33 23.60 -26.22
C GLY A 100 32.44 24.40 -27.21
N ARG A 101 31.45 25.18 -26.72
CA ARG A 101 30.47 25.92 -27.56
C ARG A 101 30.17 27.31 -26.99
N ARG A 102 31.13 27.90 -26.37
CA ARG A 102 30.98 29.08 -25.52
C ARG A 102 30.31 30.26 -26.20
N ASP A 103 30.63 30.56 -27.48
CA ASP A 103 30.09 31.71 -28.17
C ASP A 103 28.60 31.57 -28.48
N GLY A 104 28.16 30.37 -28.87
CA GLY A 104 26.73 30.07 -29.08
C GLY A 104 25.91 30.17 -27.81
N MET A 105 26.40 29.62 -26.70
CA MET A 105 25.77 29.65 -25.40
C MET A 105 25.63 31.07 -24.84
N VAL A 106 26.69 31.90 -25.01
CA VAL A 106 26.68 33.31 -24.61
C VAL A 106 25.69 34.12 -25.43
N SER A 107 25.63 33.87 -26.74
CA SER A 107 24.66 34.53 -27.62
C SER A 107 23.22 34.15 -27.30
N ALA A 108 22.96 32.86 -27.01
CA ALA A 108 21.63 32.37 -26.60
C ALA A 108 21.19 32.97 -25.25
N PHE A 109 22.09 33.01 -24.28
CA PHE A 109 21.83 33.66 -23.00
C PHE A 109 21.51 35.16 -23.17
N GLN A 110 22.27 35.87 -24.00
CA GLN A 110 22.06 37.26 -24.30
C GLN A 110 20.72 37.50 -25.01
N ALA A 111 20.38 36.64 -25.97
CA ALA A 111 19.09 36.69 -26.66
C ALA A 111 17.89 36.49 -25.70
N GLY A 112 18.00 35.57 -24.74
CA GLY A 112 17.00 35.37 -23.68
C GLY A 112 16.86 36.60 -22.78
N LEU A 113 18.00 37.20 -22.41
CA LEU A 113 18.03 38.41 -21.57
C LEU A 113 17.42 39.65 -22.27
N GLU A 114 17.71 39.82 -23.55
CA GLU A 114 17.26 40.97 -24.35
C GLU A 114 15.86 40.76 -24.94
N GLY A 115 15.44 39.52 -25.16
CA GLY A 115 14.15 39.14 -25.73
C GLY A 115 13.01 39.10 -24.72
N LEU A 116 13.25 39.46 -23.46
CA LEU A 116 12.26 39.43 -22.41
C LEU A 116 11.25 40.53 -22.56
N ALA A 117 9.98 40.22 -22.78
CA ALA A 117 8.85 41.15 -22.78
C ALA A 117 7.98 40.89 -21.54
N GLU A 118 7.66 41.99 -20.84
CA GLU A 118 6.67 41.93 -19.76
C GLU A 118 5.30 41.61 -20.37
N ARG A 119 4.69 40.54 -19.97
CA ARG A 119 3.33 40.18 -20.36
C ARG A 119 2.41 41.14 -19.60
N GLU A 120 1.66 41.99 -20.29
CA GLU A 120 0.59 42.76 -19.63
C GLU A 120 -0.30 41.76 -18.91
N GLY A 121 -0.17 41.75 -17.58
CA GLY A 121 -0.77 40.77 -16.73
C GLY A 121 -2.29 40.85 -16.83
N ASN A 122 -2.87 39.81 -17.33
CA ASN A 122 -4.16 39.45 -16.84
C ASN A 122 -3.90 38.95 -15.40
N THR A 123 -3.95 39.84 -14.43
CA THR A 123 -4.18 39.48 -13.03
C THR A 123 -5.60 38.95 -13.01
N GLY A 124 -5.78 37.74 -13.57
CA GLY A 124 -6.97 36.96 -13.42
C GLY A 124 -7.16 36.79 -11.94
N ALA A 125 -8.14 37.49 -11.40
CA ALA A 125 -8.73 37.15 -10.14
C ALA A 125 -8.90 35.64 -10.16
N ASP A 126 -8.46 34.98 -9.09
CA ASP A 126 -8.56 33.55 -8.84
C ASP A 126 -9.69 32.90 -9.65
N GLU A 127 -9.39 32.43 -10.86
CA GLU A 127 -10.26 31.40 -11.44
C GLU A 127 -10.21 30.25 -10.44
N PRO A 128 -11.36 29.83 -9.95
CA PRO A 128 -11.39 28.69 -9.03
C PRO A 128 -10.64 27.58 -9.73
N VAL A 129 -9.60 27.08 -9.08
CA VAL A 129 -8.77 25.99 -9.58
C VAL A 129 -9.73 24.88 -10.01
N ARG A 130 -9.92 24.71 -11.30
CA ARG A 130 -10.67 23.58 -11.82
C ARG A 130 -9.73 22.41 -11.69
N TRP A 131 -9.99 21.57 -10.68
CA TRP A 131 -9.32 20.30 -10.53
C TRP A 131 -9.54 19.49 -11.82
N ALA A 132 -8.52 19.44 -12.64
CA ALA A 132 -8.59 18.72 -13.91
C ALA A 132 -8.35 17.24 -13.64
N GLY A 133 -9.40 16.50 -13.39
CA GLY A 133 -9.34 15.05 -13.36
C GLY A 133 -10.16 14.43 -12.22
N GLU A 134 -10.66 13.25 -12.49
CA GLU A 134 -11.35 12.43 -11.49
C GLU A 134 -10.38 11.96 -10.41
N ALA A 135 -10.90 11.73 -9.19
CA ALA A 135 -10.15 11.09 -8.14
C ALA A 135 -9.64 9.71 -8.61
N PRO A 136 -8.45 9.28 -8.16
CA PRO A 136 -7.92 7.95 -8.48
C PRO A 136 -8.92 6.86 -8.15
N ALA A 137 -8.88 5.76 -8.89
CA ALA A 137 -9.80 4.62 -8.70
C ALA A 137 -9.80 4.12 -7.25
N ALA A 138 -8.62 4.10 -6.61
CA ALA A 138 -8.45 3.71 -5.22
C ALA A 138 -9.27 4.57 -4.23
N VAL A 139 -9.50 5.85 -4.55
CA VAL A 139 -10.25 6.80 -3.71
C VAL A 139 -11.74 6.81 -4.04
N ARG A 140 -12.09 6.57 -5.31
CA ARG A 140 -13.49 6.63 -5.79
C ARG A 140 -14.45 5.68 -5.08
N HIS A 141 -13.94 4.53 -4.63
CA HIS A 141 -14.73 3.48 -3.97
C HIS A 141 -14.86 3.68 -2.46
N LEU A 142 -14.16 4.65 -1.87
CA LEU A 142 -14.23 4.94 -0.44
C LEU A 142 -15.38 5.91 -0.14
N ALA A 143 -15.99 5.77 1.03
CA ALA A 143 -17.02 6.69 1.50
C ALA A 143 -16.45 8.12 1.62
N ARG A 144 -17.20 9.10 1.08
CA ARG A 144 -16.78 10.51 1.06
C ARG A 144 -17.42 11.37 2.14
N ASP A 145 -18.30 10.81 2.93
CA ASP A 145 -19.00 11.43 4.05
C ASP A 145 -18.24 11.38 5.38
N ASP A 146 -17.04 10.78 5.36
CA ASP A 146 -16.14 10.74 6.50
C ASP A 146 -15.22 11.96 6.51
N ASP A 147 -15.49 12.93 7.39
CA ASP A 147 -14.71 14.15 7.61
C ASP A 147 -13.51 13.94 8.56
N SER A 148 -13.24 12.70 9.00
CA SER A 148 -12.10 12.44 9.87
C SER A 148 -10.78 12.78 9.18
N PHE A 149 -9.76 13.16 9.94
CA PHE A 149 -8.45 13.43 9.35
C PHE A 149 -7.84 12.18 8.71
N ALA A 150 -8.27 11.01 9.15
CA ALA A 150 -7.86 9.70 8.66
C ALA A 150 -8.46 9.32 7.30
N SER A 151 -9.48 10.03 6.85
CA SER A 151 -10.16 9.77 5.58
C SER A 151 -9.20 9.96 4.39
N LEU A 152 -8.97 8.88 3.63
CA LEU A 152 -8.15 8.91 2.43
C LEU A 152 -8.74 9.79 1.32
N PRO A 153 -10.08 9.79 1.08
CA PRO A 153 -10.73 10.75 0.18
C PRO A 153 -10.49 12.21 0.59
N ARG A 154 -10.57 12.53 1.87
CA ARG A 154 -10.27 13.88 2.37
C ARG A 154 -8.80 14.24 2.11
N PHE A 155 -7.89 13.33 2.41
CA PHE A 155 -6.45 13.57 2.17
C PHE A 155 -6.15 13.77 0.67
N TRP A 156 -6.84 13.03 -0.20
CA TRP A 156 -6.76 13.27 -1.63
C TRP A 156 -7.23 14.67 -2.00
N ASP A 157 -8.44 15.07 -1.56
CA ASP A 157 -9.05 16.35 -1.93
C ASP A 157 -8.26 17.57 -1.40
N GLN A 158 -7.59 17.45 -0.26
CA GLN A 158 -6.85 18.52 0.40
C GLN A 158 -5.34 18.51 0.09
N THR A 159 -4.75 17.38 -0.17
CA THR A 159 -3.30 17.22 -0.31
C THR A 159 -2.92 16.54 -1.62
N GLY A 160 -3.42 15.35 -1.89
CA GLY A 160 -2.99 14.53 -3.01
C GLY A 160 -3.20 15.19 -4.36
N VAL A 161 -4.36 15.83 -4.57
CA VAL A 161 -4.68 16.55 -5.80
C VAL A 161 -3.75 17.73 -6.05
N LEU A 162 -3.34 18.46 -5.00
CA LEU A 162 -2.40 19.57 -5.10
C LEU A 162 -1.02 19.12 -5.57
N TYR A 163 -0.54 18.00 -5.04
CA TYR A 163 0.73 17.43 -5.46
C TYR A 163 0.67 16.92 -6.90
N ARG A 164 -0.40 16.19 -7.27
CA ARG A 164 -0.59 15.72 -8.64
C ARG A 164 -0.61 16.88 -9.65
N ASP A 165 -1.29 17.95 -9.32
CA ASP A 165 -1.46 19.09 -10.22
C ASP A 165 -0.29 20.12 -10.14
N GLY A 166 0.79 19.79 -9.41
CA GLY A 166 1.97 20.64 -9.25
C GLY A 166 1.71 21.94 -8.48
N GLN A 167 0.72 21.94 -7.59
CA GLN A 167 0.28 23.11 -6.80
C GLN A 167 0.53 22.91 -5.30
N ALA A 168 1.58 22.17 -4.95
CA ALA A 168 1.92 21.86 -3.56
C ALA A 168 2.16 23.12 -2.69
N GLU A 169 2.53 24.24 -3.30
CA GLU A 169 2.69 25.54 -2.62
C GLU A 169 1.37 26.10 -2.05
N ARG A 170 0.22 25.59 -2.52
CA ARG A 170 -1.11 25.95 -1.99
C ARG A 170 -1.56 25.07 -0.83
N LEU A 171 -0.72 24.13 -0.39
CA LEU A 171 -1.06 23.22 0.68
C LEU A 171 -1.36 24.00 1.97
N THR A 172 -2.54 23.79 2.51
CA THR A 172 -2.91 24.27 3.85
C THR A 172 -2.47 23.26 4.91
N ALA A 173 -2.40 23.67 6.17
CA ALA A 173 -2.05 22.78 7.26
C ALA A 173 -2.97 21.54 7.29
N ASP A 174 -2.38 20.37 7.17
CA ASP A 174 -3.07 19.08 7.20
C ASP A 174 -2.61 18.28 8.45
N PRO A 175 -3.50 17.53 9.12
CA PRO A 175 -3.13 16.73 10.28
C PRO A 175 -2.00 15.73 10.03
N PHE A 176 -1.95 15.10 8.87
CA PHE A 176 -0.86 14.19 8.51
C PHE A 176 0.48 14.92 8.40
N LEU A 177 0.49 16.09 7.76
CA LEU A 177 1.69 16.93 7.68
C LEU A 177 2.14 17.38 9.07
N ALA A 178 1.20 17.76 9.94
CA ALA A 178 1.49 18.19 11.31
C ALA A 178 2.06 17.07 12.19
N THR A 179 1.66 15.83 11.95
CA THR A 179 2.17 14.65 12.67
C THR A 179 3.40 14.02 12.02
N GLY A 180 3.79 14.46 10.81
CA GLY A 180 4.88 13.88 10.05
C GLY A 180 4.58 12.46 9.53
N THR A 181 3.31 12.13 9.33
CA THR A 181 2.86 10.82 8.83
C THR A 181 2.31 10.94 7.41
N ILE A 182 2.22 9.82 6.71
CA ILE A 182 1.63 9.71 5.37
C ILE A 182 0.59 8.61 5.41
N PRO A 183 -0.65 8.83 4.91
CA PRO A 183 -1.68 7.80 4.91
C PRO A 183 -1.25 6.53 4.18
N PRO A 184 -1.62 5.35 4.65
CA PRO A 184 -1.39 4.09 3.95
C PRO A 184 -1.93 4.13 2.52
N LEU A 185 -1.21 3.52 1.57
CA LEU A 185 -1.59 3.39 0.16
C LEU A 185 -1.79 4.71 -0.61
N SER A 186 -1.38 5.85 -0.07
CA SER A 186 -1.53 7.15 -0.77
C SER A 186 -0.69 7.25 -2.05
N SER A 187 0.28 6.37 -2.28
CA SER A 187 0.99 6.27 -3.56
C SER A 187 0.04 5.95 -4.73
N THR A 188 -1.11 5.31 -4.47
CA THR A 188 -2.15 5.03 -5.49
C THR A 188 -2.80 6.30 -6.05
N PHE A 189 -2.54 7.46 -5.48
CA PHE A 189 -2.94 8.75 -6.03
C PHE A 189 -2.14 9.16 -7.26
N ASN A 190 -0.94 8.60 -7.42
CA ASN A 190 -0.07 8.95 -8.53
C ASN A 190 -0.45 8.17 -9.80
N ASP A 191 -0.49 8.87 -10.92
CA ASP A 191 -0.76 8.29 -12.23
C ASP A 191 0.54 8.18 -13.04
N THR A 192 1.01 6.96 -13.24
CA THR A 192 2.23 6.67 -14.00
C THR A 192 1.98 6.54 -15.51
N SER A 193 0.73 6.69 -15.97
CA SER A 193 0.33 6.43 -17.37
C SER A 193 1.01 7.32 -18.39
N ALA A 194 1.39 8.56 -18.01
CA ALA A 194 2.07 9.48 -18.90
C ALA A 194 3.53 9.09 -19.24
N GLY A 195 4.14 8.21 -18.43
CA GLY A 195 5.55 7.80 -18.59
C GLY A 195 5.77 6.57 -19.47
N ARG A 196 4.73 6.06 -20.16
CA ARG A 196 4.82 4.84 -20.96
C ARG A 196 4.07 4.95 -22.29
N GLU A 197 4.45 4.11 -23.26
CA GLU A 197 3.85 4.04 -24.60
C GLU A 197 3.03 2.76 -24.82
N MET A 198 3.11 1.80 -23.91
CA MET A 198 2.40 0.52 -24.02
C MET A 198 1.69 0.13 -22.75
N LEU A 199 0.61 -0.66 -22.90
CA LEU A 199 -0.16 -1.25 -21.82
C LEU A 199 -0.32 -2.75 -22.06
N PRO A 200 -0.17 -3.62 -21.04
CA PRO A 200 -0.50 -5.03 -21.17
C PRO A 200 -1.99 -5.24 -21.41
N THR A 201 -2.33 -6.09 -22.37
CA THR A 201 -3.70 -6.50 -22.69
C THR A 201 -3.88 -7.99 -22.40
N PHE A 202 -4.96 -8.36 -21.77
CA PHE A 202 -5.26 -9.73 -21.35
C PHE A 202 -6.23 -10.41 -22.29
N ASP A 203 -5.87 -11.61 -22.78
CA ASP A 203 -6.75 -12.55 -23.49
C ASP A 203 -7.11 -13.72 -22.57
N PRO A 204 -8.34 -13.77 -22.03
CA PRO A 204 -8.77 -14.84 -21.14
C PRO A 204 -8.74 -16.24 -21.75
N ALA A 205 -8.92 -16.35 -23.08
CA ALA A 205 -8.98 -17.64 -23.77
C ALA A 205 -7.63 -18.39 -23.76
N LEU A 206 -6.53 -17.68 -23.65
CA LEU A 206 -5.18 -18.24 -23.61
C LEU A 206 -4.67 -18.50 -22.21
N CYS A 207 -5.32 -17.98 -21.18
CA CYS A 207 -4.82 -18.03 -19.81
C CYS A 207 -4.88 -19.44 -19.20
N THR A 208 -3.76 -19.89 -18.63
CA THR A 208 -3.67 -21.17 -17.89
C THR A 208 -3.89 -21.02 -16.37
N GLY A 209 -3.80 -19.82 -15.82
CA GLY A 209 -3.92 -19.56 -14.38
C GLY A 209 -2.62 -19.82 -13.60
N CYS A 210 -1.45 -19.81 -14.24
CA CYS A 210 -0.16 -20.15 -13.63
C CYS A 210 0.37 -19.17 -12.57
N GLY A 211 -0.17 -17.95 -12.47
CA GLY A 211 0.19 -16.99 -11.43
C GLY A 211 1.43 -16.13 -11.69
N GLN A 212 2.21 -16.37 -12.72
CA GLN A 212 3.46 -15.66 -12.95
C GLN A 212 3.28 -14.15 -13.08
N CYS A 213 2.25 -13.69 -13.81
CA CYS A 213 2.04 -12.28 -14.11
C CYS A 213 1.76 -11.43 -12.86
N TRP A 214 0.94 -11.92 -11.93
CA TRP A 214 0.65 -11.17 -10.69
C TRP A 214 1.70 -11.38 -9.62
N THR A 215 2.44 -12.49 -9.64
CA THR A 215 3.56 -12.73 -8.71
C THR A 215 4.74 -11.82 -9.04
N LEU A 216 5.10 -11.69 -10.31
CA LEU A 216 6.27 -10.93 -10.74
C LEU A 216 6.03 -9.42 -10.93
N CYS A 217 4.78 -8.92 -10.79
CA CYS A 217 4.51 -7.50 -10.92
C CYS A 217 4.99 -6.71 -9.69
N PRO A 218 6.06 -5.88 -9.78
CA PRO A 218 6.55 -5.15 -8.61
C PRO A 218 5.58 -4.08 -8.11
N ASP A 219 4.71 -3.58 -9.00
CA ASP A 219 3.83 -2.45 -8.73
C ASP A 219 2.38 -2.84 -8.36
N SER A 220 2.11 -4.14 -8.11
CA SER A 220 0.75 -4.65 -7.88
C SER A 220 -0.28 -4.17 -8.93
N ALA A 221 0.22 -3.89 -10.13
CA ALA A 221 -0.60 -3.37 -11.22
C ALA A 221 -1.44 -4.46 -11.92
N ILE A 222 -1.15 -5.74 -11.69
CA ILE A 222 -1.97 -6.86 -12.17
C ILE A 222 -2.98 -7.21 -11.08
N GLY A 223 -4.21 -6.76 -11.24
CA GLY A 223 -5.33 -7.15 -10.39
C GLY A 223 -5.80 -8.56 -10.75
N VAL A 224 -5.95 -9.42 -9.76
CA VAL A 224 -6.37 -10.81 -9.94
C VAL A 224 -7.43 -11.18 -8.91
N VAL A 225 -8.44 -11.93 -9.35
CA VAL A 225 -9.45 -12.52 -8.46
C VAL A 225 -9.96 -13.82 -9.05
N ALA A 226 -10.17 -14.81 -8.20
CA ALA A 226 -10.88 -16.04 -8.51
C ALA A 226 -12.21 -16.05 -7.74
N ALA A 227 -13.32 -16.04 -8.48
CA ALA A 227 -14.64 -15.98 -7.87
C ALA A 227 -15.63 -16.94 -8.58
N SER A 228 -16.51 -17.56 -7.80
CA SER A 228 -17.57 -18.37 -8.39
C SER A 228 -18.59 -17.49 -9.14
N PRO A 229 -19.22 -18.02 -10.20
CA PRO A 229 -20.32 -17.31 -10.89
C PRO A 229 -21.42 -16.84 -9.92
N ALA A 230 -21.71 -17.62 -8.88
CA ALA A 230 -22.68 -17.27 -7.85
C ALA A 230 -22.26 -16.02 -7.07
N ALA A 231 -21.01 -15.96 -6.65
CA ALA A 231 -20.46 -14.80 -5.92
C ALA A 231 -20.47 -13.53 -6.79
N LEU A 232 -20.14 -13.65 -8.07
CA LEU A 232 -20.20 -12.51 -9.00
C LEU A 232 -21.64 -12.01 -9.23
N ILE A 233 -22.62 -12.92 -9.36
CA ILE A 233 -24.03 -12.56 -9.45
C ILE A 233 -24.49 -11.86 -8.17
N ASP A 234 -24.15 -12.39 -6.99
CA ASP A 234 -24.51 -11.81 -5.71
C ASP A 234 -23.90 -10.43 -5.51
N ALA A 235 -22.64 -10.24 -5.89
CA ALA A 235 -21.98 -8.94 -5.91
C ALA A 235 -22.71 -7.95 -6.84
N GLY A 236 -23.06 -8.39 -8.06
CA GLY A 236 -23.82 -7.59 -9.00
C GLY A 236 -25.21 -7.19 -8.46
N ILE A 237 -25.90 -8.09 -7.77
CA ILE A 237 -27.16 -7.78 -7.07
C ILE A 237 -26.95 -6.74 -5.99
N GLY A 238 -25.88 -6.89 -5.19
CA GLY A 238 -25.53 -5.94 -4.13
C GLY A 238 -25.27 -4.53 -4.68
N LEU A 239 -24.50 -4.43 -5.75
CA LEU A 239 -24.11 -3.16 -6.38
C LEU A 239 -25.28 -2.45 -7.07
N THR A 240 -26.19 -3.21 -7.67
CA THR A 240 -27.30 -2.65 -8.51
C THR A 240 -28.64 -2.60 -7.80
N GLY A 241 -28.79 -3.27 -6.66
CA GLY A 241 -30.09 -3.47 -6.02
C GLY A 241 -31.04 -4.41 -6.77
N ALA A 242 -30.56 -5.22 -7.73
CA ALA A 242 -31.32 -6.09 -8.59
C ALA A 242 -31.86 -7.35 -7.87
N ASN A 243 -32.57 -7.18 -6.76
CA ASN A 243 -33.04 -8.28 -5.91
C ASN A 243 -33.93 -9.29 -6.61
N ALA A 244 -34.61 -8.91 -7.71
CA ALA A 244 -35.44 -9.84 -8.51
C ALA A 244 -34.62 -11.01 -9.08
N VAL A 245 -33.33 -10.79 -9.38
CA VAL A 245 -32.42 -11.81 -9.94
C VAL A 245 -32.13 -12.94 -8.92
N ARG A 246 -32.24 -12.70 -7.59
CA ARG A 246 -32.11 -13.76 -6.57
C ARG A 246 -33.05 -14.94 -6.80
N GLN A 247 -34.21 -14.71 -7.42
CA GLN A 247 -35.18 -15.78 -7.70
C GLN A 247 -34.64 -16.81 -8.72
N VAL A 248 -33.67 -16.42 -9.54
CA VAL A 248 -33.12 -17.25 -10.62
C VAL A 248 -31.61 -17.52 -10.48
N SER A 249 -30.92 -16.84 -9.58
CA SER A 249 -29.47 -16.94 -9.40
C SER A 249 -29.00 -18.38 -9.15
N SER A 250 -29.76 -19.16 -8.37
CA SER A 250 -29.49 -20.59 -8.09
C SER A 250 -29.54 -21.50 -9.33
N LYS A 251 -30.10 -21.01 -10.48
CA LYS A 251 -30.10 -21.71 -11.75
C LYS A 251 -29.12 -21.12 -12.74
N LEU A 252 -28.87 -19.81 -12.66
CA LEU A 252 -27.96 -19.11 -13.56
C LEU A 252 -26.50 -19.56 -13.31
N ALA A 253 -26.01 -19.54 -12.05
CA ALA A 253 -24.64 -19.90 -11.75
C ALA A 253 -24.25 -21.33 -12.17
N PRO A 254 -25.02 -22.40 -11.85
CA PRO A 254 -24.71 -23.74 -12.36
C PRO A 254 -24.83 -23.86 -13.90
N ARG A 255 -25.66 -23.05 -14.50
CA ARG A 255 -25.77 -23.03 -15.99
C ARG A 255 -24.52 -22.37 -16.60
N MET A 256 -24.05 -21.27 -16.05
CA MET A 256 -22.78 -20.64 -16.47
C MET A 256 -21.62 -21.65 -16.39
N ILE A 257 -21.50 -22.39 -15.28
CA ILE A 257 -20.49 -23.44 -15.13
C ILE A 257 -20.67 -24.53 -16.20
N SER A 258 -21.87 -25.08 -16.34
CA SER A 258 -22.11 -26.19 -17.26
C SER A 258 -21.97 -25.84 -18.74
N ALA A 259 -22.20 -24.57 -19.12
CA ALA A 259 -22.07 -24.09 -20.49
C ALA A 259 -20.61 -23.83 -20.89
N ASN A 260 -19.73 -23.51 -19.91
CA ASN A 260 -18.35 -23.12 -20.16
C ASN A 260 -17.34 -24.18 -19.69
N ARG A 261 -17.71 -25.45 -19.65
CA ARG A 261 -16.82 -26.55 -19.21
C ARG A 261 -15.63 -26.80 -20.12
N LYS A 262 -15.70 -26.38 -21.37
CA LYS A 262 -14.63 -26.54 -22.35
C LYS A 262 -13.97 -25.19 -22.55
N PRO A 263 -12.69 -25.04 -22.21
CA PRO A 263 -11.98 -23.76 -22.34
C PRO A 263 -12.01 -23.17 -23.75
N GLU A 264 -11.97 -24.03 -24.79
CA GLU A 264 -11.99 -23.62 -26.20
C GLU A 264 -13.30 -22.99 -26.64
N ASP A 265 -14.41 -23.29 -25.96
CA ASP A 265 -15.76 -22.79 -26.28
C ASP A 265 -16.24 -21.78 -25.22
N ALA A 266 -15.42 -21.47 -24.21
CA ALA A 266 -15.82 -20.63 -23.09
C ALA A 266 -15.92 -19.15 -23.50
N ALA A 267 -16.92 -18.47 -22.96
CA ALA A 267 -17.03 -17.02 -23.11
C ALA A 267 -15.88 -16.31 -22.38
N SER A 268 -15.46 -15.18 -22.94
CA SER A 268 -14.30 -14.42 -22.44
C SER A 268 -14.67 -13.34 -21.43
N THR A 269 -15.96 -13.04 -21.28
CA THR A 269 -16.44 -12.03 -20.32
C THR A 269 -17.56 -12.59 -19.44
N PHE A 270 -17.69 -12.01 -18.24
CA PHE A 270 -18.77 -12.35 -17.32
C PHE A 270 -20.15 -12.09 -17.94
N GLY A 271 -20.31 -10.99 -18.72
CA GLY A 271 -21.54 -10.63 -19.39
C GLY A 271 -21.98 -11.68 -20.41
N GLU A 272 -21.07 -12.16 -21.27
CA GLU A 272 -21.35 -13.23 -22.23
C GLU A 272 -21.82 -14.52 -21.55
N MET A 273 -21.15 -14.89 -20.44
CA MET A 273 -21.57 -16.05 -19.65
C MET A 273 -22.94 -15.89 -19.03
N LEU A 274 -23.22 -14.70 -18.48
CA LEU A 274 -24.51 -14.37 -17.88
C LEU A 274 -25.65 -14.38 -18.94
N ASP A 275 -25.42 -13.75 -20.09
CA ASP A 275 -26.37 -13.70 -21.20
C ASP A 275 -26.69 -15.09 -21.73
N GLY A 276 -25.67 -15.93 -21.94
CA GLY A 276 -25.85 -17.32 -22.37
C GLY A 276 -26.65 -18.16 -21.37
N ALA A 277 -26.39 -18.00 -20.08
CA ALA A 277 -27.14 -18.69 -19.04
C ALA A 277 -28.58 -18.17 -18.92
N TYR A 278 -28.78 -16.87 -19.06
CA TYR A 278 -30.09 -16.23 -18.97
C TYR A 278 -30.99 -16.56 -20.19
N ALA A 279 -30.45 -16.55 -21.39
CA ALA A 279 -31.16 -16.97 -22.61
C ALA A 279 -31.66 -18.42 -22.48
N TRP A 280 -30.77 -19.33 -22.01
CA TRP A 280 -31.16 -20.72 -21.74
C TRP A 280 -32.30 -20.84 -20.72
N LEU A 281 -32.27 -20.00 -19.66
CA LEU A 281 -33.32 -20.00 -18.64
C LEU A 281 -34.67 -19.55 -19.21
N GLY A 282 -34.68 -18.53 -20.09
CA GLY A 282 -35.87 -18.03 -20.75
C GLY A 282 -36.60 -19.10 -21.58
N ASP A 283 -35.84 -20.01 -22.22
CA ASP A 283 -36.37 -21.12 -23.00
C ASP A 283 -36.98 -22.23 -22.11
N LYS A 284 -36.55 -22.36 -20.87
CA LYS A 284 -36.93 -23.48 -20.00
C LYS A 284 -37.95 -23.13 -18.92
N MET A 285 -38.13 -21.86 -18.61
CA MET A 285 -38.93 -21.43 -17.48
C MET A 285 -39.87 -20.26 -17.87
N PRO A 286 -41.14 -20.53 -18.21
CA PRO A 286 -42.13 -19.48 -18.44
C PRO A 286 -42.40 -18.74 -17.11
N LEU A 287 -41.97 -17.50 -17.02
CA LEU A 287 -42.23 -16.59 -15.89
C LEU A 287 -43.41 -15.68 -16.26
N PRO A 288 -44.25 -15.25 -15.29
CA PRO A 288 -45.23 -14.18 -15.50
C PRO A 288 -44.53 -12.91 -16.01
N ASP A 289 -45.20 -12.15 -16.89
CA ASP A 289 -44.57 -11.03 -17.61
C ASP A 289 -44.04 -9.95 -16.72
N ASP A 290 -44.71 -9.62 -15.61
CA ASP A 290 -44.29 -8.66 -14.61
C ASP A 290 -42.98 -9.07 -13.91
N ARG A 291 -42.88 -10.34 -13.53
CA ARG A 291 -41.66 -10.89 -12.92
C ARG A 291 -40.52 -11.02 -13.92
N LYS A 292 -40.85 -11.40 -15.15
CA LYS A 292 -39.88 -11.51 -16.23
C LYS A 292 -39.23 -10.16 -16.51
N GLN A 293 -40.00 -9.07 -16.53
CA GLN A 293 -39.50 -7.73 -16.77
C GLN A 293 -38.55 -7.31 -15.65
N ALA A 294 -38.93 -7.49 -14.37
CA ALA A 294 -38.07 -7.13 -13.24
C ALA A 294 -36.76 -7.93 -13.20
N ILE A 295 -36.75 -9.19 -13.66
CA ILE A 295 -35.55 -10.00 -13.76
C ILE A 295 -34.70 -9.54 -14.94
N ASN A 296 -35.31 -9.23 -16.11
CA ASN A 296 -34.62 -8.69 -17.27
C ASN A 296 -33.87 -7.40 -16.89
N ASP A 297 -34.60 -6.43 -16.32
CA ASP A 297 -34.02 -5.15 -15.89
C ASP A 297 -32.84 -5.36 -14.88
N GLY A 298 -33.02 -6.34 -14.01
CA GLY A 298 -31.95 -6.69 -13.03
C GLY A 298 -30.74 -7.35 -13.69
N VAL A 299 -30.91 -8.26 -14.63
CA VAL A 299 -29.82 -8.90 -15.41
C VAL A 299 -29.11 -7.86 -16.26
N ASP A 300 -29.86 -6.94 -16.91
CA ASP A 300 -29.29 -5.84 -17.69
C ASP A 300 -28.46 -4.89 -16.81
N ALA A 301 -28.93 -4.58 -15.59
CA ALA A 301 -28.19 -3.76 -14.63
C ALA A 301 -26.88 -4.44 -14.17
N ILE A 302 -26.92 -5.73 -13.83
CA ILE A 302 -25.72 -6.51 -13.46
C ILE A 302 -24.74 -6.56 -14.64
N ARG A 303 -25.25 -6.79 -15.86
CA ARG A 303 -24.41 -6.80 -17.06
C ARG A 303 -23.76 -5.45 -17.32
N ALA A 304 -24.48 -4.35 -17.15
CA ALA A 304 -23.92 -3.01 -17.29
C ALA A 304 -22.80 -2.75 -16.27
N GLN A 305 -22.91 -3.27 -15.04
CA GLN A 305 -21.95 -3.03 -13.97
C GLN A 305 -20.73 -3.96 -14.02
N LEU A 306 -20.92 -5.26 -14.27
CA LEU A 306 -19.85 -6.28 -14.20
C LEU A 306 -19.59 -6.99 -15.53
N GLY A 307 -20.42 -6.78 -16.56
CA GLY A 307 -20.40 -7.59 -17.77
C GLY A 307 -19.09 -7.52 -18.56
N ALA A 308 -18.39 -6.42 -18.52
CA ALA A 308 -17.10 -6.24 -19.21
C ALA A 308 -15.92 -6.93 -18.50
N LEU A 309 -16.11 -7.49 -17.29
CA LEU A 309 -15.06 -8.19 -16.55
C LEU A 309 -14.52 -9.37 -17.37
N PRO A 310 -13.22 -9.39 -17.73
CA PRO A 310 -12.64 -10.52 -18.42
C PRO A 310 -12.55 -11.73 -17.48
N VAL A 311 -12.93 -12.90 -17.97
CA VAL A 311 -12.93 -14.14 -17.16
C VAL A 311 -12.32 -15.28 -17.93
N ALA A 312 -11.37 -15.97 -17.31
CA ALA A 312 -10.70 -17.15 -17.86
C ALA A 312 -11.24 -18.42 -17.20
N VAL A 313 -11.48 -19.43 -18.04
CA VAL A 313 -11.82 -20.80 -17.63
C VAL A 313 -10.53 -21.61 -17.61
N THR A 314 -9.92 -21.75 -16.47
CA THR A 314 -8.61 -22.39 -16.34
C THR A 314 -8.70 -23.74 -15.61
N LYS A 315 -7.68 -24.58 -15.78
CA LYS A 315 -7.67 -25.89 -15.12
C LYS A 315 -7.72 -25.75 -13.59
N PRO A 316 -6.82 -24.99 -12.92
CA PRO A 316 -6.74 -25.00 -11.46
C PRO A 316 -7.95 -24.33 -10.78
N PHE A 317 -8.52 -23.29 -11.38
CA PHE A 317 -9.63 -22.55 -10.76
C PHE A 317 -11.01 -23.07 -11.18
N PHE A 318 -11.15 -23.53 -12.39
CA PHE A 318 -12.47 -23.95 -12.89
C PHE A 318 -12.61 -25.48 -12.92
N THR A 319 -11.75 -26.17 -13.66
CA THR A 319 -11.93 -27.62 -13.92
C THR A 319 -11.67 -28.46 -12.68
N ASP A 320 -10.56 -28.23 -11.97
CA ASP A 320 -10.18 -29.01 -10.80
C ASP A 320 -11.08 -28.67 -9.59
N ALA A 321 -11.50 -27.41 -9.45
CA ALA A 321 -12.49 -27.02 -8.45
C ALA A 321 -13.82 -27.74 -8.66
N GLU A 322 -14.37 -27.70 -9.89
CA GLU A 322 -15.63 -28.39 -10.25
C GLU A 322 -15.54 -29.91 -10.10
N ALA A 323 -14.37 -30.49 -10.39
CA ALA A 323 -14.13 -31.92 -10.18
C ALA A 323 -14.10 -32.31 -8.70
N THR A 324 -13.61 -31.43 -7.85
CA THR A 324 -13.53 -31.66 -6.41
C THR A 324 -14.90 -31.57 -5.75
N LYS A 325 -15.69 -30.58 -6.14
CA LYS A 325 -17.05 -30.34 -5.63
C LYS A 325 -17.91 -29.75 -6.73
N LYS A 326 -19.07 -30.30 -6.94
CA LYS A 326 -20.01 -29.83 -7.94
C LYS A 326 -20.44 -28.38 -7.67
N ASP A 327 -20.52 -27.55 -8.71
CA ASP A 327 -20.91 -26.15 -8.68
C ASP A 327 -19.91 -25.25 -7.90
N SER A 328 -18.65 -25.69 -7.75
CA SER A 328 -17.57 -24.92 -7.10
C SER A 328 -16.55 -24.35 -8.08
N ALA A 329 -16.80 -24.43 -9.38
CA ALA A 329 -15.95 -23.81 -10.39
C ALA A 329 -15.84 -22.29 -10.17
N GLU A 330 -14.64 -21.75 -10.34
CA GLU A 330 -14.32 -20.34 -10.19
C GLU A 330 -13.80 -19.78 -11.50
N LEU A 331 -14.15 -18.54 -11.76
CA LEU A 331 -13.70 -17.75 -12.90
C LEU A 331 -12.49 -16.93 -12.46
N LEU A 332 -11.39 -17.05 -13.17
CA LEU A 332 -10.19 -16.26 -12.94
C LEU A 332 -10.27 -14.97 -13.75
N SER A 333 -10.29 -13.83 -13.10
CA SER A 333 -10.22 -12.53 -13.75
C SER A 333 -8.86 -11.89 -13.53
N ILE A 334 -8.30 -11.34 -14.61
CA ILE A 334 -7.04 -10.57 -14.60
C ILE A 334 -7.31 -9.24 -15.28
N VAL A 335 -6.93 -8.16 -14.60
CA VAL A 335 -7.01 -6.80 -15.14
C VAL A 335 -5.73 -6.03 -14.84
N VAL A 336 -5.50 -4.96 -15.57
CA VAL A 336 -4.32 -4.11 -15.39
C VAL A 336 -4.75 -2.78 -14.81
N ASN A 337 -4.13 -2.38 -13.69
CA ASN A 337 -4.23 -1.02 -13.17
C ASN A 337 -3.43 -0.06 -14.06
N PRO A 338 -4.07 0.79 -14.85
CA PRO A 338 -3.34 1.67 -15.75
C PRO A 338 -2.63 2.81 -15.03
N GLU A 339 -3.01 3.15 -13.81
CA GLU A 339 -2.36 4.23 -13.05
C GLU A 339 -1.09 3.75 -12.34
N ALA A 340 -1.03 2.46 -11.97
CA ALA A 340 0.13 1.85 -11.29
C ALA A 340 1.13 1.19 -12.23
N CYS A 341 0.72 0.75 -13.42
CA CYS A 341 1.58 0.02 -14.35
C CYS A 341 2.66 0.91 -14.93
N LYS A 342 3.93 0.53 -14.77
CA LYS A 342 5.10 1.22 -15.33
C LYS A 342 5.60 0.62 -16.65
N ALA A 343 4.82 -0.29 -17.28
CA ALA A 343 5.15 -0.98 -18.53
C ALA A 343 6.52 -1.69 -18.53
N CYS A 344 6.94 -2.24 -17.41
CA CYS A 344 8.21 -2.97 -17.30
C CYS A 344 8.27 -4.23 -18.19
N GLY A 345 7.13 -4.81 -18.55
CA GLY A 345 7.04 -5.97 -19.45
C GLY A 345 7.22 -7.35 -18.77
N LEU A 346 7.51 -7.44 -17.47
CA LEU A 346 7.69 -8.72 -16.75
C LEU A 346 6.49 -9.66 -16.90
N CYS A 347 5.26 -9.15 -16.76
CA CYS A 347 4.04 -9.95 -16.90
C CYS A 347 3.83 -10.50 -18.32
N ILE A 348 4.41 -9.85 -19.34
CA ILE A 348 4.32 -10.27 -20.74
C ILE A 348 5.41 -11.30 -21.04
N SER A 349 6.68 -10.99 -20.69
CA SER A 349 7.83 -11.85 -20.99
C SER A 349 7.77 -13.22 -20.27
N HIS A 350 7.07 -13.30 -19.14
CA HIS A 350 6.89 -14.54 -18.37
C HIS A 350 5.50 -15.18 -18.58
N CYS A 351 4.72 -14.74 -19.58
CA CYS A 351 3.45 -15.36 -19.94
C CYS A 351 3.66 -16.37 -21.08
N GLU A 352 4.04 -17.61 -20.74
CA GLU A 352 4.27 -18.67 -21.75
C GLU A 352 3.08 -18.89 -22.71
N PRO A 353 1.80 -18.86 -22.26
CA PRO A 353 0.65 -19.01 -23.15
C PRO A 353 0.32 -17.73 -23.94
N GLU A 354 1.11 -16.66 -23.81
CA GLU A 354 0.89 -15.36 -24.48
C GLU A 354 -0.50 -14.73 -24.18
N ALA A 355 -1.11 -15.08 -23.05
CA ALA A 355 -2.37 -14.50 -22.61
C ALA A 355 -2.23 -13.00 -22.25
N LEU A 356 -1.03 -12.53 -21.94
CA LEU A 356 -0.72 -11.10 -21.80
C LEU A 356 0.19 -10.68 -22.95
N SER A 357 -0.22 -9.65 -23.66
CA SER A 357 0.51 -9.08 -24.80
C SER A 357 0.62 -7.55 -24.68
N ALA A 358 1.61 -6.96 -25.36
CA ALA A 358 1.78 -5.51 -25.40
C ALA A 358 0.83 -4.89 -26.43
N SER A 359 0.09 -3.86 -26.03
CA SER A 359 -0.67 -3.00 -26.94
C SER A 359 -0.20 -1.55 -26.83
N ALA A 360 -0.25 -0.79 -27.91
CA ALA A 360 0.03 0.64 -27.87
C ALA A 360 -0.97 1.35 -26.96
N GLN A 361 -0.48 2.26 -26.11
CA GLN A 361 -1.34 3.07 -25.25
C GLN A 361 -1.86 4.27 -26.04
N ASP A 362 -3.19 4.42 -26.06
CA ASP A 362 -3.90 5.61 -26.48
C ASP A 362 -4.97 5.99 -25.45
N ALA A 363 -5.69 7.08 -25.69
CA ALA A 363 -6.72 7.55 -24.76
C ALA A 363 -7.85 6.52 -24.58
N ALA A 364 -8.21 5.77 -25.63
CA ALA A 364 -9.29 4.79 -25.60
C ALA A 364 -8.89 3.52 -24.82
N SER A 365 -7.67 3.02 -25.03
CA SER A 365 -7.12 1.86 -24.31
C SER A 365 -6.91 2.19 -22.83
N LEU A 366 -6.49 3.41 -22.52
CA LEU A 366 -6.31 3.88 -21.13
C LEU A 366 -7.67 3.97 -20.41
N GLU A 367 -8.69 4.56 -21.03
CA GLU A 367 -10.03 4.65 -20.45
C GLU A 367 -10.66 3.26 -20.26
N ARG A 368 -10.49 2.38 -21.23
CA ARG A 368 -10.94 0.99 -21.12
C ARG A 368 -10.28 0.27 -19.95
N ALA A 369 -8.98 0.46 -19.74
CA ALA A 369 -8.27 -0.14 -18.63
C ALA A 369 -8.74 0.41 -17.27
N ARG A 370 -9.04 1.72 -17.18
CA ARG A 370 -9.64 2.35 -16.00
C ARG A 370 -11.03 1.78 -15.68
N GLU A 371 -11.86 1.61 -16.71
CA GLU A 371 -13.18 0.97 -16.58
C GLU A 371 -13.03 -0.46 -16.01
N LEU A 372 -12.17 -1.29 -16.61
CA LEU A 372 -11.95 -2.66 -16.16
C LEU A 372 -11.40 -2.72 -14.73
N TRP A 373 -10.49 -1.81 -14.37
CA TRP A 373 -9.97 -1.71 -13.00
C TRP A 373 -11.08 -1.35 -12.00
N SER A 374 -11.96 -0.42 -12.36
CA SER A 374 -13.11 -0.04 -11.54
C SER A 374 -14.08 -1.22 -11.33
N ILE A 375 -14.33 -1.99 -12.38
CA ILE A 375 -15.14 -3.21 -12.31
C ILE A 375 -14.49 -4.23 -11.38
N TYR A 376 -13.20 -4.51 -11.56
CA TYR A 376 -12.43 -5.41 -10.69
C TYR A 376 -12.48 -4.99 -9.22
N ALA A 377 -12.32 -3.70 -8.92
CA ALA A 377 -12.39 -3.18 -7.56
C ALA A 377 -13.75 -3.46 -6.88
N SER A 378 -14.79 -3.63 -7.66
CA SER A 378 -16.17 -3.92 -7.20
C SER A 378 -16.46 -5.43 -7.08
N THR A 379 -15.56 -6.33 -7.51
CA THR A 379 -15.77 -7.78 -7.37
C THR A 379 -15.48 -8.24 -5.93
N PRO A 380 -16.04 -9.38 -5.49
CA PRO A 380 -15.66 -9.96 -4.20
C PRO A 380 -14.19 -10.39 -4.20
N ASP A 381 -13.58 -10.47 -3.02
CA ASP A 381 -12.22 -11.04 -2.88
C ASP A 381 -12.23 -12.56 -3.07
N THR A 382 -11.07 -13.15 -3.37
CA THR A 382 -10.92 -14.59 -3.45
C THR A 382 -11.07 -15.21 -2.07
N VAL A 383 -11.89 -16.26 -1.96
CA VAL A 383 -12.17 -16.91 -0.67
C VAL A 383 -10.98 -17.75 -0.18
N SER A 384 -10.84 -17.89 1.14
CA SER A 384 -9.72 -18.60 1.78
C SER A 384 -9.59 -20.05 1.31
N GLU A 385 -10.70 -20.74 1.08
CA GLU A 385 -10.70 -22.12 0.61
C GLU A 385 -10.03 -22.26 -0.78
N THR A 386 -10.16 -21.24 -1.63
CA THR A 386 -9.47 -21.19 -2.92
C THR A 386 -7.97 -21.02 -2.72
N LEU A 387 -7.58 -20.07 -1.85
CA LEU A 387 -6.15 -19.87 -1.53
C LEU A 387 -5.50 -21.15 -1.04
N GLU A 388 -6.11 -21.84 -0.07
CA GLU A 388 -5.61 -23.10 0.48
C GLU A 388 -5.54 -24.23 -0.55
N ARG A 389 -6.47 -24.26 -1.50
CA ARG A 389 -6.54 -25.27 -2.55
C ARG A 389 -5.44 -25.07 -3.57
N VAL A 390 -5.30 -23.84 -4.10
CA VAL A 390 -4.34 -23.55 -5.17
C VAL A 390 -2.91 -23.39 -4.66
N ALA A 391 -2.70 -23.10 -3.39
CA ALA A 391 -1.38 -23.12 -2.77
C ALA A 391 -0.71 -24.52 -2.82
N LYS A 392 -1.51 -25.58 -2.88
CA LYS A 392 -1.05 -26.97 -2.99
C LYS A 392 -0.81 -27.41 -4.44
N ASP A 393 -1.20 -26.59 -5.41
CA ASP A 393 -0.96 -26.87 -6.83
C ASP A 393 0.51 -26.54 -7.16
N PRO A 394 1.32 -27.51 -7.63
CA PRO A 394 2.73 -27.31 -7.89
C PRO A 394 3.00 -26.33 -9.05
N ASP A 395 2.02 -26.11 -9.94
CA ASP A 395 2.15 -25.19 -11.08
C ASP A 395 1.86 -23.74 -10.68
N ILE A 396 1.18 -23.51 -9.54
CA ILE A 396 0.85 -22.17 -9.00
C ILE A 396 1.75 -21.85 -7.80
N GLY A 397 1.71 -22.69 -6.78
CA GLY A 397 2.48 -22.53 -5.55
C GLY A 397 1.88 -21.54 -4.55
N GLU A 398 2.43 -21.57 -3.33
CA GLU A 398 1.91 -20.82 -2.19
C GLU A 398 1.95 -19.31 -2.40
N MET A 399 3.05 -18.77 -2.95
CA MET A 399 3.19 -17.31 -3.07
C MET A 399 2.19 -16.70 -4.06
N ALA A 400 1.97 -17.36 -5.20
CA ALA A 400 0.97 -16.91 -6.17
C ALA A 400 -0.46 -17.05 -5.61
N ALA A 401 -0.72 -18.08 -4.78
CA ALA A 401 -1.99 -18.25 -4.08
C ALA A 401 -2.25 -17.13 -3.07
N ILE A 402 -1.27 -16.79 -2.23
CA ILE A 402 -1.35 -15.68 -1.26
C ILE A 402 -1.76 -14.38 -1.95
N LEU A 403 -1.18 -14.10 -3.11
CA LEU A 403 -1.43 -12.87 -3.89
C LEU A 403 -2.80 -12.80 -4.56
N LEU A 404 -3.64 -13.86 -4.48
CA LEU A 404 -5.05 -13.79 -4.88
C LEU A 404 -5.91 -13.03 -3.87
N SER A 405 -5.47 -12.90 -2.62
CA SER A 405 -6.12 -12.00 -1.65
C SER A 405 -5.71 -10.56 -1.93
N ARG A 406 -6.70 -9.67 -2.04
CA ARG A 406 -6.45 -8.23 -2.25
C ARG A 406 -5.61 -7.61 -1.16
N TYR A 407 -5.83 -8.00 0.09
CA TYR A 407 -5.04 -7.49 1.19
C TYR A 407 -3.56 -7.84 1.03
N CYS A 408 -3.26 -9.06 0.63
CA CYS A 408 -1.89 -9.50 0.39
C CYS A 408 -1.32 -8.85 -0.88
N GLN A 409 -2.11 -8.76 -1.94
CA GLN A 409 -1.71 -8.13 -3.19
C GLN A 409 -1.31 -6.67 -2.99
N PHE A 410 -2.08 -5.91 -2.20
CA PHE A 410 -1.85 -4.50 -1.93
C PHE A 410 -1.08 -4.24 -0.62
N ALA A 411 -0.41 -5.24 -0.06
CA ALA A 411 0.55 -5.01 1.02
C ALA A 411 1.61 -3.97 0.60
N LEU A 412 1.89 -3.90 -0.70
CA LEU A 412 2.66 -2.85 -1.33
C LEU A 412 2.02 -2.47 -2.68
N ALA A 413 1.58 -1.23 -2.82
CA ALA A 413 0.94 -0.70 -4.03
C ALA A 413 1.93 -0.09 -5.02
N GLY A 414 1.45 0.24 -6.22
CA GLY A 414 2.16 1.04 -7.22
C GLY A 414 2.01 2.54 -7.02
N GLY A 415 2.50 3.33 -7.99
CA GLY A 415 2.44 4.78 -7.98
C GLY A 415 3.63 5.47 -7.29
N ASP A 416 4.54 4.72 -6.71
CA ASP A 416 5.81 5.18 -6.16
C ASP A 416 6.87 5.40 -7.25
N PRO A 417 8.00 6.09 -6.97
CA PRO A 417 9.05 6.40 -7.95
C PRO A 417 10.05 5.26 -8.21
N ALA A 418 9.83 4.02 -7.70
CA ALA A 418 10.72 2.90 -8.03
C ALA A 418 10.84 2.69 -9.54
N GLU A 419 12.01 2.25 -9.98
CA GLU A 419 12.27 1.97 -11.41
C GLU A 419 11.33 0.88 -11.97
N PRO A 420 10.99 0.92 -13.28
CA PRO A 420 10.27 -0.18 -13.90
C PRO A 420 11.01 -1.50 -13.75
N GLY A 421 10.32 -2.56 -13.33
CA GLY A 421 10.95 -3.87 -13.12
C GLY A 421 11.83 -3.96 -11.88
N SER A 422 11.71 -3.07 -10.91
CA SER A 422 12.50 -3.04 -9.68
C SER A 422 12.47 -4.38 -8.93
N GLY A 423 13.65 -5.01 -8.81
CA GLY A 423 13.82 -6.21 -7.98
C GLY A 423 13.63 -5.92 -6.50
N GLU A 424 14.09 -4.77 -6.02
CA GLU A 424 13.91 -4.35 -4.62
C GLU A 424 12.43 -4.30 -4.24
N LYS A 425 11.63 -3.64 -5.08
CA LYS A 425 10.21 -3.52 -4.84
C LYS A 425 9.49 -4.86 -4.94
N MET A 426 9.90 -5.72 -5.87
CA MET A 426 9.36 -7.08 -5.99
C MET A 426 9.65 -7.90 -4.73
N ALA A 427 10.89 -7.92 -4.23
CA ALA A 427 11.29 -8.62 -3.02
C ALA A 427 10.51 -8.11 -1.79
N ALA A 428 10.44 -6.80 -1.61
CA ALA A 428 9.69 -6.18 -0.52
C ALA A 428 8.19 -6.54 -0.59
N ARG A 429 7.59 -6.48 -1.80
CA ARG A 429 6.19 -6.83 -2.01
C ARG A 429 5.90 -8.27 -1.63
N LEU A 430 6.71 -9.23 -2.08
CA LEU A 430 6.50 -10.65 -1.76
C LEU A 430 6.64 -10.92 -0.25
N ALA A 431 7.64 -10.33 0.40
CA ALA A 431 7.83 -10.45 1.84
C ALA A 431 6.65 -9.84 2.64
N LEU A 432 6.18 -8.66 2.24
CA LEU A 432 5.03 -8.01 2.89
C LEU A 432 3.73 -8.75 2.65
N SER A 433 3.52 -9.32 1.45
CA SER A 433 2.35 -10.13 1.15
C SER A 433 2.29 -11.40 2.02
N ALA A 434 3.44 -12.07 2.21
CA ALA A 434 3.54 -13.21 3.14
C ALA A 434 3.29 -12.79 4.59
N THR A 435 3.78 -11.60 4.99
CA THR A 435 3.53 -11.04 6.33
C THR A 435 2.06 -10.76 6.55
N GLU A 436 1.42 -10.11 5.61
CA GLU A 436 -0.02 -9.80 5.64
C GLU A 436 -0.85 -11.10 5.76
N PHE A 437 -0.55 -12.09 4.93
CA PHE A 437 -1.21 -13.39 4.95
C PHE A 437 -1.08 -14.07 6.32
N HIS A 438 0.11 -14.06 6.91
CA HIS A 438 0.37 -14.64 8.22
C HIS A 438 -0.41 -13.93 9.33
N GLN A 439 -0.47 -12.59 9.28
CA GLN A 439 -1.04 -11.78 10.36
C GLN A 439 -2.56 -11.66 10.31
N GLN A 440 -3.19 -11.78 9.14
CA GLN A 440 -4.65 -11.64 9.01
C GLN A 440 -5.45 -12.56 9.94
N PRO A 441 -5.24 -13.90 9.94
CA PRO A 441 -6.02 -14.78 10.79
C PRO A 441 -5.74 -14.55 12.28
N ILE A 442 -4.54 -14.09 12.64
CA ILE A 442 -4.16 -13.75 14.01
C ILE A 442 -4.97 -12.53 14.47
N ALA A 443 -4.97 -11.46 13.67
CA ALA A 443 -5.71 -10.25 13.98
C ALA A 443 -7.24 -10.50 14.06
N GLN A 444 -7.78 -11.32 13.17
CA GLN A 444 -9.20 -11.69 13.18
C GLN A 444 -9.58 -12.48 14.45
N ARG A 445 -8.78 -13.46 14.83
CA ARG A 445 -9.01 -14.22 16.08
C ARG A 445 -8.92 -13.32 17.30
N PHE A 446 -7.96 -12.40 17.32
CA PHE A 446 -7.81 -11.45 18.41
C PHE A 446 -9.02 -10.51 18.53
N ALA A 447 -9.48 -9.96 17.40
CA ALA A 447 -10.70 -9.14 17.38
C ALA A 447 -11.93 -9.92 17.88
N ALA A 448 -12.06 -11.20 17.49
CA ALA A 448 -13.12 -12.07 17.97
C ALA A 448 -13.03 -12.32 19.48
N SER A 449 -11.83 -12.54 20.03
CA SER A 449 -11.63 -12.69 21.49
C SER A 449 -12.00 -11.43 22.28
N LEU A 450 -11.71 -10.25 21.73
CA LEU A 450 -12.14 -8.99 22.35
C LEU A 450 -13.66 -8.84 22.32
N ALA A 451 -14.32 -9.19 21.21
CA ALA A 451 -15.78 -9.16 21.09
C ALA A 451 -16.45 -10.12 22.08
N GLU A 452 -15.99 -11.37 22.16
CA GLU A 452 -16.50 -12.38 23.10
C GLU A 452 -16.32 -11.95 24.55
N ALA A 453 -15.15 -11.39 24.89
CA ALA A 453 -14.91 -10.84 26.22
C ALA A 453 -15.87 -9.66 26.53
N GLY A 454 -16.11 -8.77 25.57
CA GLY A 454 -17.05 -7.66 25.71
C GLY A 454 -18.48 -8.14 25.95
N GLU A 455 -18.97 -9.09 25.14
CA GLU A 455 -20.29 -9.71 25.31
C GLU A 455 -20.43 -10.39 26.67
N SER A 456 -19.42 -11.14 27.10
CA SER A 456 -19.44 -11.83 28.40
C SER A 456 -19.47 -10.84 29.57
N ILE A 457 -18.68 -9.77 29.54
CA ILE A 457 -18.70 -8.73 30.58
C ILE A 457 -20.03 -7.96 30.57
N SER A 458 -20.58 -7.67 29.37
CA SER A 458 -21.92 -7.07 29.25
C SER A 458 -23.01 -7.94 29.92
N GLY A 459 -22.95 -9.26 29.66
CA GLY A 459 -23.85 -10.22 30.32
C GLY A 459 -23.72 -10.21 31.84
N LEU A 460 -22.51 -10.13 32.39
CA LEU A 460 -22.29 -10.02 33.84
C LEU A 460 -22.84 -8.69 34.42
N ILE A 461 -22.73 -7.59 33.69
CA ILE A 461 -23.31 -6.32 34.05
C ILE A 461 -24.84 -6.43 34.12
N GLU A 462 -25.45 -7.01 33.08
CA GLU A 462 -26.91 -7.23 33.02
C GLU A 462 -27.39 -8.16 34.15
N GLU A 463 -26.70 -9.25 34.45
CA GLU A 463 -27.01 -10.15 35.54
C GLU A 463 -26.90 -9.44 36.90
N THR A 464 -25.83 -8.68 37.12
CA THR A 464 -25.63 -7.90 38.34
C THR A 464 -26.74 -6.88 38.53
N LEU A 465 -27.13 -6.16 37.50
CA LEU A 465 -28.22 -5.19 37.52
C LEU A 465 -29.59 -5.86 37.75
N SER A 466 -29.89 -6.93 37.02
CA SER A 466 -31.18 -7.62 37.07
C SER A 466 -31.39 -8.37 38.39
N SER A 467 -30.33 -8.85 39.03
CA SER A 467 -30.41 -9.51 40.35
C SER A 467 -30.68 -8.54 41.49
N THR A 468 -30.48 -7.24 41.26
CA THR A 468 -30.47 -6.22 42.33
C THR A 468 -31.57 -5.15 42.15
N LEU A 469 -32.03 -4.93 40.92
CA LEU A 469 -33.05 -3.92 40.61
C LEU A 469 -34.43 -4.56 40.40
N SER A 470 -35.48 -3.89 40.90
CA SER A 470 -36.87 -4.26 40.57
C SER A 470 -37.18 -3.91 39.10
N ILE A 471 -38.18 -4.55 38.50
CA ILE A 471 -38.67 -4.25 37.14
C ILE A 471 -39.04 -2.76 36.99
N ASP A 472 -39.61 -2.16 38.04
CA ASP A 472 -40.01 -0.75 38.05
C ASP A 472 -38.82 0.21 38.02
N ASP A 473 -37.67 -0.17 38.62
CA ASP A 473 -36.43 0.59 38.60
C ASP A 473 -35.73 0.53 37.23
N LEU A 474 -35.79 -0.62 36.58
CA LEU A 474 -35.26 -0.82 35.18
C LEU A 474 -36.06 0.01 34.18
N ASP A 475 -37.38 0.10 34.31
CA ASP A 475 -38.24 0.93 33.46
C ASP A 475 -37.96 2.42 33.67
N ALA A 476 -37.73 2.85 34.93
CA ALA A 476 -37.38 4.24 35.27
C ALA A 476 -36.00 4.65 34.69
N ILE A 477 -35.03 3.74 34.68
CA ILE A 477 -33.71 3.95 34.09
C ILE A 477 -33.82 4.01 32.57
N THR A 478 -34.58 3.10 31.96
CA THR A 478 -34.83 3.07 30.51
C THR A 478 -35.54 4.33 30.03
N ASP A 479 -36.51 4.84 30.79
CA ASP A 479 -37.21 6.10 30.49
C ASP A 479 -36.30 7.34 30.64
N LYS A 480 -35.36 7.30 31.58
CA LYS A 480 -34.37 8.37 31.76
C LYS A 480 -33.35 8.38 30.63
N LEU A 481 -32.90 7.22 30.16
CA LEU A 481 -32.03 7.04 28.98
C LEU A 481 -32.70 7.57 27.71
N LYS A 482 -33.98 7.28 27.48
CA LYS A 482 -34.75 7.78 26.33
C LYS A 482 -34.93 9.31 26.30
N ARG A 483 -34.88 9.97 27.45
CA ARG A 483 -35.07 11.44 27.59
C ARG A 483 -33.77 12.25 27.54
N THR A 484 -32.61 11.60 27.53
CA THR A 484 -31.31 12.28 27.50
C THR A 484 -30.87 12.42 26.03
N PRO A 485 -30.69 13.65 25.49
CA PRO A 485 -30.39 13.87 24.09
C PRO A 485 -28.93 13.57 23.67
N SER A 486 -28.13 13.02 24.57
CA SER A 486 -26.73 12.67 24.29
C SER A 486 -26.60 11.18 23.97
N PRO A 487 -25.93 10.79 22.87
CA PRO A 487 -25.68 9.39 22.55
C PRO A 487 -24.64 8.72 23.47
N ARG A 488 -24.08 9.45 24.43
CA ARG A 488 -23.18 8.94 25.48
C ARG A 488 -23.75 9.33 26.83
N VAL A 489 -24.56 8.47 27.39
CA VAL A 489 -24.79 8.47 28.85
C VAL A 489 -23.57 7.77 29.42
N GLU A 490 -22.78 8.46 30.22
CA GLU A 490 -21.69 7.81 30.93
C GLU A 490 -22.32 6.80 31.88
N LEU A 491 -22.06 5.51 31.68
CA LEU A 491 -22.52 4.42 32.52
C LEU A 491 -22.13 4.64 34.00
N GLU A 492 -21.05 5.41 34.26
CA GLU A 492 -20.69 5.88 35.61
C GLU A 492 -21.74 6.77 36.28
N ASP A 493 -22.43 7.60 35.50
CA ASP A 493 -23.52 8.43 36.03
C ASP A 493 -24.77 7.60 36.31
N LEU A 494 -24.97 6.54 35.56
CA LEU A 494 -26.03 5.56 35.80
C LEU A 494 -25.75 4.78 37.08
N ALA A 495 -24.55 4.26 37.27
CA ALA A 495 -24.14 3.52 38.46
C ALA A 495 -24.18 4.38 39.72
N ARG A 496 -23.77 5.65 39.65
CA ARG A 496 -23.92 6.62 40.76
C ARG A 496 -25.39 6.95 41.08
N GLY A 497 -26.25 6.96 40.06
CA GLY A 497 -27.68 7.16 40.22
C GLY A 497 -28.39 5.99 40.90
N ILE A 498 -27.94 4.76 40.68
CA ILE A 498 -28.48 3.55 41.31
C ILE A 498 -28.09 3.45 42.79
N GLY A 499 -26.84 3.80 43.13
CA GLY A 499 -26.39 3.81 44.54
C GLY A 499 -27.10 4.83 45.44
N ALA A 500 -27.90 5.76 44.88
CA ALA A 500 -28.72 6.73 45.62
C ALA A 500 -30.16 6.26 45.81
N ALA A 501 -30.57 5.11 45.27
CA ALA A 501 -31.93 4.57 45.52
C ALA A 501 -31.94 3.80 46.84
N GLU A 502 -32.87 4.14 47.72
CA GLU A 502 -33.16 3.44 49.00
C GLU A 502 -33.79 2.06 48.70
N SER A 503 -33.03 1.10 48.21
CA SER A 503 -33.45 -0.29 48.11
C SER A 503 -32.71 -1.14 49.14
N ASP A 504 -33.43 -2.09 49.76
CA ASP A 504 -32.98 -2.97 50.86
C ASP A 504 -31.92 -4.01 50.40
N HIS A 505 -31.47 -3.92 49.16
CA HIS A 505 -30.43 -4.78 48.56
C HIS A 505 -29.18 -3.94 48.22
N SER A 506 -28.09 -4.19 48.91
CA SER A 506 -26.82 -3.51 48.68
C SER A 506 -26.19 -4.02 47.37
N ILE A 507 -26.16 -3.18 46.34
CA ILE A 507 -25.35 -3.41 45.16
C ILE A 507 -23.88 -3.25 45.53
N ASP A 508 -23.04 -4.18 45.15
CA ASP A 508 -21.58 -3.96 45.16
C ASP A 508 -21.24 -2.98 44.02
N THR A 509 -21.38 -1.69 44.34
CA THR A 509 -21.16 -0.58 43.41
C THR A 509 -19.73 -0.60 42.89
N ASP A 510 -18.77 -1.02 43.69
CA ASP A 510 -17.37 -1.10 43.29
C ASP A 510 -17.14 -2.23 42.25
N TYR A 511 -17.85 -3.34 42.40
CA TYR A 511 -17.85 -4.43 41.44
C TYR A 511 -18.46 -4.00 40.11
N LEU A 512 -19.64 -3.39 40.14
CA LEU A 512 -20.33 -2.90 38.95
C LEU A 512 -19.51 -1.84 38.21
N LEU A 513 -18.95 -0.87 38.89
CA LEU A 513 -18.08 0.16 38.30
C LEU A 513 -16.82 -0.46 37.67
N ARG A 514 -16.26 -1.49 38.29
CA ARG A 514 -15.13 -2.23 37.74
C ARG A 514 -15.50 -2.96 36.45
N LEU A 515 -16.66 -3.64 36.39
CA LEU A 515 -17.13 -4.32 35.16
C LEU A 515 -17.39 -3.31 34.04
N ILE A 516 -18.05 -2.19 34.33
CA ILE A 516 -18.33 -1.12 33.38
C ILE A 516 -17.03 -0.53 32.86
N GLY A 517 -16.06 -0.22 33.72
CA GLY A 517 -14.76 0.29 33.31
C GLY A 517 -13.99 -0.72 32.47
N LEU A 518 -14.12 -2.01 32.76
CA LEU A 518 -13.50 -3.08 31.98
C LEU A 518 -14.16 -3.20 30.59
N TYR A 519 -15.48 -3.21 30.52
CA TYR A 519 -16.25 -3.22 29.27
C TYR A 519 -15.86 -2.06 28.35
N ASN A 520 -15.83 -0.84 28.87
CA ASN A 520 -15.47 0.35 28.09
C ASN A 520 -14.04 0.25 27.52
N ARG A 521 -13.10 -0.30 28.29
CA ARG A 521 -11.72 -0.52 27.81
C ARG A 521 -11.65 -1.61 26.75
N ILE A 522 -12.43 -2.69 26.87
CA ILE A 522 -12.51 -3.76 25.88
C ILE A 522 -13.09 -3.22 24.57
N GLU A 523 -14.19 -2.46 24.63
CA GLU A 523 -14.80 -1.86 23.44
C GLU A 523 -13.87 -0.83 22.77
N ALA A 524 -13.17 -0.01 23.54
CA ALA A 524 -12.16 0.90 23.02
C ALA A 524 -10.98 0.16 22.37
N ALA A 525 -10.54 -0.96 22.97
CA ALA A 525 -9.50 -1.81 22.39
C ALA A 525 -9.98 -2.50 21.12
N ARG A 526 -11.22 -3.03 21.10
CA ARG A 526 -11.84 -3.64 19.94
C ARG A 526 -11.96 -2.63 18.79
N HIS A 527 -12.48 -1.44 19.05
CA HIS A 527 -12.55 -0.37 18.05
C HIS A 527 -11.16 -0.04 17.49
N ARG A 528 -10.14 0.12 18.33
CA ARG A 528 -8.78 0.41 17.90
C ARG A 528 -8.18 -0.71 17.03
N VAL A 529 -8.49 -1.97 17.36
CA VAL A 529 -7.99 -3.14 16.58
C VAL A 529 -8.71 -3.28 15.24
N VAL A 530 -10.04 -3.05 15.20
CA VAL A 530 -10.87 -3.36 14.02
C VAL A 530 -11.04 -2.16 13.11
N GLU A 531 -11.23 -0.97 13.65
CA GLU A 531 -11.53 0.25 12.89
C GLU A 531 -10.39 1.27 13.01
N GLY A 532 -10.00 1.62 14.23
CA GLY A 532 -8.97 2.61 14.50
C GLY A 532 -9.33 4.00 13.94
N GLU A 533 -8.36 4.91 13.98
CA GLU A 533 -8.54 6.29 13.48
C GLU A 533 -8.64 6.36 11.96
N HIS A 534 -8.13 5.36 11.25
CA HIS A 534 -8.03 5.32 9.79
C HIS A 534 -9.09 4.42 9.13
N GLY A 535 -10.04 3.86 9.90
CA GLY A 535 -11.00 2.90 9.38
C GLY A 535 -10.39 1.56 8.91
N LEU A 536 -9.09 1.38 9.08
CA LEU A 536 -8.33 0.20 8.66
C LEU A 536 -7.95 -0.70 9.85
N GLY A 537 -8.24 -0.25 11.06
CA GLY A 537 -7.85 -0.91 12.28
C GLY A 537 -6.36 -0.79 12.61
N ARG A 538 -5.91 -1.60 13.58
CA ARG A 538 -4.50 -1.70 13.96
C ARG A 538 -3.69 -2.26 12.79
N ALA A 539 -2.58 -1.60 12.46
CA ALA A 539 -1.64 -2.12 11.46
C ALA A 539 -1.18 -3.54 11.84
N ARG A 540 -1.20 -4.45 10.89
CA ARG A 540 -0.84 -5.85 11.12
C ARG A 540 0.65 -6.10 11.20
N TYR A 541 1.45 -5.12 10.81
CA TYR A 541 2.90 -5.09 10.93
C TYR A 541 3.40 -3.64 11.00
N GLY A 542 4.58 -3.43 11.55
CA GLY A 542 5.29 -2.16 11.51
C GLY A 542 6.41 -2.20 10.48
N LEU A 543 6.77 -1.02 9.95
CA LEU A 543 7.82 -0.87 8.94
C LEU A 543 8.84 0.18 9.36
N ALA A 544 10.11 -0.21 9.34
CA ALA A 544 11.24 0.70 9.36
C ALA A 544 12.04 0.51 8.07
N VAL A 545 12.37 1.59 7.37
CA VAL A 545 13.16 1.55 6.15
C VAL A 545 14.48 2.27 6.40
N ALA A 546 15.59 1.59 6.18
CA ALA A 546 16.91 2.20 6.20
C ALA A 546 17.09 3.06 4.94
N GLY A 547 17.81 4.16 5.04
CA GLY A 547 18.15 5.03 3.92
C GLY A 547 18.75 4.25 2.72
N GLY A 548 19.06 4.94 1.64
CA GLY A 548 19.55 4.34 0.40
C GLY A 548 18.44 4.12 -0.62
N THR A 549 18.65 3.23 -1.59
CA THR A 549 17.74 3.02 -2.74
C THR A 549 16.31 2.67 -2.32
N ALA A 550 16.14 1.88 -1.26
CA ALA A 550 14.82 1.55 -0.74
C ALA A 550 14.05 2.79 -0.23
N ALA A 551 14.75 3.73 0.44
CA ALA A 551 14.13 4.94 0.96
C ALA A 551 13.68 5.91 -0.15
N GLU A 552 14.31 5.85 -1.34
CA GLU A 552 13.96 6.70 -2.47
C GLU A 552 12.54 6.46 -2.99
N TRP A 553 12.06 5.22 -2.90
CA TRP A 553 10.70 4.88 -3.34
C TRP A 553 9.72 4.57 -2.19
N ALA A 554 10.21 4.30 -0.98
CA ALA A 554 9.39 3.80 0.13
C ALA A 554 8.53 4.87 0.82
N GLY A 555 8.87 6.17 0.72
CA GLY A 555 8.13 7.19 1.45
C GLY A 555 8.43 8.61 0.99
N GLN A 556 8.00 8.95 -0.21
CA GLN A 556 8.06 10.31 -0.71
C GLN A 556 6.70 10.98 -0.50
N PHE A 557 6.64 11.96 0.42
CA PHE A 557 5.38 12.67 0.68
C PHE A 557 4.78 13.24 -0.62
N PRO A 558 3.50 13.10 -0.88
CA PRO A 558 2.42 12.54 -0.06
C PRO A 558 2.15 11.04 -0.30
N HIS A 559 3.08 10.30 -0.88
CA HIS A 559 2.90 8.96 -1.41
C HIS A 559 3.51 7.90 -0.50
N ASN A 560 2.66 7.07 0.12
CA ASN A 560 3.05 5.88 0.87
C ASN A 560 2.56 4.62 0.11
N PRO A 561 3.46 3.74 -0.38
CA PRO A 561 3.06 2.54 -1.09
C PRO A 561 2.61 1.39 -0.18
N PHE A 562 2.82 1.46 1.13
CA PHE A 562 2.52 0.40 2.08
C PHE A 562 1.10 0.50 2.66
N GLN A 563 0.54 -0.63 3.09
CA GLN A 563 -0.69 -0.68 3.90
C GLN A 563 -0.47 -0.28 5.36
N ALA A 564 0.76 -0.14 5.79
CA ALA A 564 1.13 0.20 7.14
C ALA A 564 1.85 1.55 7.19
N PRO A 565 1.85 2.25 8.32
CA PRO A 565 2.74 3.37 8.55
C PRO A 565 4.20 2.95 8.38
N VAL A 566 5.00 3.80 7.78
CA VAL A 566 6.43 3.57 7.55
C VAL A 566 7.25 4.66 8.23
N VAL A 567 8.35 4.27 8.87
CA VAL A 567 9.36 5.19 9.38
C VAL A 567 10.63 5.00 8.58
N ILE A 568 11.19 6.09 8.05
CA ILE A 568 12.39 6.07 7.22
C ILE A 568 13.53 6.69 8.01
N ASP A 569 14.61 5.92 8.20
CA ASP A 569 15.83 6.40 8.80
C ASP A 569 16.86 6.79 7.76
N MET A 570 17.26 8.06 7.76
CA MET A 570 18.28 8.61 6.87
C MET A 570 19.65 8.77 7.56
N THR A 571 19.75 8.37 8.83
CA THR A 571 20.95 8.65 9.65
C THR A 571 21.86 7.43 9.80
N GLY A 572 21.38 6.24 9.52
CA GLY A 572 22.09 4.97 9.69
C GLY A 572 21.79 4.26 11.03
N ASP A 573 20.78 4.74 11.77
CA ASP A 573 20.35 4.21 13.06
C ASP A 573 19.12 3.29 12.95
N ALA A 574 18.81 2.80 11.75
CA ALA A 574 17.60 2.05 11.44
C ALA A 574 17.38 0.82 12.33
N ALA A 575 18.44 0.13 12.74
CA ALA A 575 18.35 -1.03 13.64
C ALA A 575 17.94 -0.64 15.07
N GLN A 576 18.39 0.51 15.58
CA GLN A 576 17.97 1.03 16.87
C GLN A 576 16.52 1.53 16.83
N LEU A 577 16.16 2.21 15.74
CA LEU A 577 14.80 2.65 15.50
C LEU A 577 13.84 1.45 15.47
N ALA A 578 14.20 0.39 14.75
CA ALA A 578 13.43 -0.84 14.69
C ALA A 578 13.28 -1.51 16.07
N ALA A 579 14.33 -1.53 16.87
CA ALA A 579 14.29 -2.05 18.24
C ALA A 579 13.27 -1.27 19.10
N GLY A 580 13.35 0.08 19.09
CA GLY A 580 12.40 0.90 19.85
C GLY A 580 10.95 0.75 19.42
N LEU A 581 10.71 0.64 18.10
CA LEU A 581 9.36 0.43 17.57
C LEU A 581 8.79 -0.94 17.97
N VAL A 582 9.57 -2.02 17.88
CA VAL A 582 9.10 -3.35 18.28
C VAL A 582 8.86 -3.44 19.79
N GLU A 583 9.67 -2.78 20.62
CA GLU A 583 9.43 -2.69 22.07
C GLU A 583 8.07 -2.01 22.34
N GLY A 584 7.74 -0.94 21.61
CA GLY A 584 6.42 -0.30 21.68
C GLY A 584 5.27 -1.24 21.30
N HIS A 585 5.41 -2.02 20.24
CA HIS A 585 4.42 -3.03 19.84
C HIS A 585 4.24 -4.12 20.91
N LEU A 586 5.33 -4.56 21.52
CA LEU A 586 5.31 -5.58 22.58
C LEU A 586 4.60 -5.07 23.83
N GLU A 587 4.89 -3.85 24.27
CA GLU A 587 4.23 -3.21 25.42
C GLU A 587 2.72 -3.02 25.16
N GLU A 588 2.33 -2.52 23.99
CA GLU A 588 0.91 -2.40 23.60
C GLU A 588 0.23 -3.76 23.61
N THR A 589 0.89 -4.80 23.09
CA THR A 589 0.36 -6.16 23.09
C THR A 589 0.18 -6.68 24.51
N ALA A 590 1.15 -6.45 25.40
CA ALA A 590 1.02 -6.81 26.81
C ALA A 590 -0.17 -6.12 27.50
N GLU A 591 -0.44 -4.85 27.17
CA GLU A 591 -1.63 -4.15 27.67
C GLU A 591 -2.93 -4.77 27.21
N LEU A 592 -3.01 -5.14 25.93
CA LEU A 592 -4.20 -5.80 25.35
C LEU A 592 -4.43 -7.19 25.95
N VAL A 593 -3.36 -7.98 26.12
CA VAL A 593 -3.43 -9.31 26.77
C VAL A 593 -3.82 -9.14 28.26
N ARG A 594 -3.28 -8.17 28.96
CA ARG A 594 -3.68 -7.82 30.33
C ARG A 594 -5.18 -7.57 30.45
N LEU A 595 -5.74 -6.86 29.47
CA LEU A 595 -7.17 -6.57 29.40
C LEU A 595 -8.01 -7.84 29.24
N LEU A 596 -7.64 -8.74 28.33
CA LEU A 596 -8.30 -10.02 28.14
C LEU A 596 -8.21 -10.92 29.39
N ARG A 597 -7.03 -11.03 30.00
CA ARG A 597 -6.85 -11.80 31.24
C ARG A 597 -7.66 -11.20 32.41
N GLN A 598 -7.82 -9.86 32.47
CA GLN A 598 -8.70 -9.22 33.43
C GLN A 598 -10.15 -9.60 33.20
N ALA A 599 -10.62 -9.58 31.94
CA ALA A 599 -11.97 -10.03 31.60
C ALA A 599 -12.19 -11.49 32.01
N GLN A 600 -11.25 -12.37 31.71
CA GLN A 600 -11.34 -13.78 32.09
C GLN A 600 -11.45 -13.98 33.62
N ILE A 601 -10.70 -13.23 34.42
CA ILE A 601 -10.79 -13.27 35.88
C ILE A 601 -12.19 -12.85 36.39
N GLU A 602 -12.80 -11.85 35.79
CA GLU A 602 -14.15 -11.42 36.19
C GLU A 602 -15.21 -12.42 35.71
N ILE A 603 -15.05 -13.08 34.58
CA ILE A 603 -15.94 -14.10 34.04
C ILE A 603 -15.88 -15.39 34.88
N GLU A 604 -14.66 -15.90 35.11
CA GLU A 604 -14.44 -17.17 35.81
C GLU A 604 -14.54 -17.06 37.34
N GLN A 605 -14.33 -15.88 37.91
CA GLN A 605 -14.31 -15.58 39.35
C GLN A 605 -13.51 -16.65 40.16
N PRO A 606 -12.25 -16.95 39.78
CA PRO A 606 -11.48 -18.01 40.43
C PRO A 606 -11.13 -17.65 41.88
N ASP A 607 -10.85 -18.68 42.68
CA ASP A 607 -10.32 -18.45 44.04
C ASP A 607 -9.04 -17.60 43.99
N GLY A 608 -8.98 -16.56 44.84
CA GLY A 608 -7.86 -15.63 44.84
C GLY A 608 -7.86 -14.62 43.70
N ALA A 609 -9.01 -14.29 43.10
CA ALA A 609 -9.15 -13.35 41.98
C ALA A 609 -8.43 -11.99 42.23
N HIS A 610 -8.46 -11.48 43.44
CA HIS A 610 -7.77 -10.22 43.78
C HIS A 610 -6.24 -10.33 43.63
N TRP A 611 -5.61 -11.44 44.04
CA TRP A 611 -4.20 -11.64 43.87
C TRP A 611 -3.83 -11.79 42.38
N LYS A 612 -4.68 -12.44 41.60
CA LYS A 612 -4.47 -12.58 40.16
C LYS A 612 -4.56 -11.21 39.47
N ARG A 613 -5.53 -10.37 39.84
CA ARG A 613 -5.62 -8.99 39.33
C ARG A 613 -4.37 -8.17 39.68
N ASP A 614 -3.90 -8.26 40.92
CA ASP A 614 -2.67 -7.54 41.33
C ASP A 614 -1.44 -8.02 40.57
N ALA A 615 -1.35 -9.32 40.27
CA ALA A 615 -0.27 -9.87 39.47
C ALA A 615 -0.29 -9.32 38.03
N LEU A 616 -1.47 -9.14 37.43
CA LEU A 616 -1.60 -8.58 36.08
C LEU A 616 -1.11 -7.12 35.99
N THR A 617 -1.12 -6.35 37.06
CA THR A 617 -0.58 -4.98 37.05
C THR A 617 0.91 -4.93 36.72
N ARG A 618 1.63 -6.03 36.94
CA ARG A 618 3.06 -6.19 36.70
C ARG A 618 3.38 -7.01 35.45
N LEU A 619 2.35 -7.40 34.69
CA LEU A 619 2.54 -8.18 33.46
C LEU A 619 3.40 -7.37 32.48
N HIS A 620 4.51 -7.94 32.05
CA HIS A 620 5.39 -7.41 31.03
C HIS A 620 5.32 -8.30 29.79
N TRP A 621 5.73 -7.83 28.63
CA TRP A 621 5.68 -8.62 27.40
C TRP A 621 6.50 -9.94 27.48
N GLN A 622 7.55 -9.97 28.33
CA GLN A 622 8.34 -11.18 28.57
C GLN A 622 7.60 -12.27 29.36
N ASP A 623 6.47 -11.94 29.98
CA ASP A 623 5.61 -12.86 30.73
C ASP A 623 4.43 -13.41 29.87
N LEU A 624 4.39 -13.04 28.59
CA LEU A 624 3.37 -13.52 27.65
C LEU A 624 3.65 -14.94 27.22
N GLU A 625 2.59 -15.73 27.11
CA GLU A 625 2.67 -17.05 26.49
C GLU A 625 2.95 -16.94 24.98
N PRO A 626 3.51 -17.95 24.31
CA PRO A 626 3.82 -17.89 22.87
C PRO A 626 2.64 -17.46 21.99
N ASP A 627 1.44 -17.97 22.27
CA ASP A 627 0.23 -17.62 21.51
C ASP A 627 -0.19 -16.16 21.73
N GLU A 628 0.05 -15.61 22.92
CA GLU A 628 -0.20 -14.20 23.22
C GLU A 628 0.87 -13.30 22.61
N LEU A 629 2.12 -13.73 22.63
CA LEU A 629 3.21 -13.00 21.96
C LEU A 629 2.99 -12.94 20.44
N ALA A 630 2.39 -13.97 19.85
CA ALA A 630 2.03 -14.00 18.43
C ALA A 630 0.99 -12.92 18.02
N LEU A 631 0.25 -12.33 18.99
CA LEU A 631 -0.65 -11.19 18.74
C LEU A 631 0.12 -9.88 18.48
N CYS A 632 1.41 -9.83 18.78
CA CYS A 632 2.25 -8.68 18.52
C CYS A 632 2.46 -8.51 17.01
N PRO A 633 2.13 -7.33 16.42
CA PRO A 633 2.49 -7.06 15.04
C PRO A 633 4.00 -7.15 14.84
N PRO A 634 4.48 -7.97 13.89
CA PRO A 634 5.91 -8.03 13.61
C PRO A 634 6.41 -6.69 13.10
N LEU A 635 7.65 -6.35 13.42
CA LEU A 635 8.35 -5.23 12.82
C LEU A 635 9.32 -5.71 11.76
N LEU A 636 9.17 -5.16 10.55
CA LEU A 636 10.09 -5.38 9.44
C LEU A 636 11.03 -4.19 9.31
N LEU A 637 12.34 -4.47 9.34
CA LEU A 637 13.38 -3.53 8.95
C LEU A 637 13.80 -3.86 7.52
N ILE A 638 13.53 -2.96 6.59
CA ILE A 638 13.88 -3.10 5.16
C ILE A 638 15.04 -2.17 4.85
N GLY A 639 16.06 -2.66 4.17
CA GLY A 639 17.18 -1.81 3.76
C GLY A 639 18.10 -2.47 2.75
N SER A 640 18.88 -1.64 2.04
CA SER A 640 19.92 -2.14 1.14
C SER A 640 21.10 -2.71 1.91
N ASP A 641 21.81 -3.65 1.30
CA ASP A 641 23.05 -4.21 1.85
C ASP A 641 24.12 -3.13 2.04
N GLU A 642 24.13 -2.08 1.22
CA GLU A 642 25.06 -0.97 1.30
C GLU A 642 25.05 -0.25 2.65
N LEU A 643 23.86 0.10 3.14
CA LEU A 643 23.71 0.80 4.41
C LEU A 643 23.82 -0.14 5.61
N LEU A 644 23.16 -1.29 5.53
CA LEU A 644 23.14 -2.25 6.64
C LEU A 644 24.50 -2.92 6.86
N ALA A 645 25.29 -3.15 5.80
CA ALA A 645 26.66 -3.64 5.90
C ALA A 645 27.72 -2.54 6.13
N GLY A 646 27.34 -1.28 5.92
CA GLY A 646 28.20 -0.11 6.13
C GLY A 646 28.10 0.43 7.56
N GLN A 647 27.56 1.63 7.70
CA GLN A 647 27.44 2.33 8.98
C GLN A 647 26.55 1.60 9.99
N GLY A 648 25.50 0.91 9.54
CA GLY A 648 24.56 0.18 10.38
C GLY A 648 25.03 -1.20 10.87
N LEU A 649 26.16 -1.72 10.40
CA LEU A 649 26.57 -3.11 10.67
C LEU A 649 26.64 -3.47 12.16
N GLY A 650 27.26 -2.62 12.96
CA GLY A 650 27.40 -2.88 14.40
C GLY A 650 26.06 -2.96 15.11
N GLN A 651 25.14 -2.08 14.74
CA GLN A 651 23.77 -2.03 15.28
C GLN A 651 22.94 -3.21 14.80
N LEU A 652 23.09 -3.62 13.54
CA LEU A 652 22.41 -4.80 12.98
C LEU A 652 22.86 -6.08 13.72
N ILE A 653 24.16 -6.26 13.94
CA ILE A 653 24.67 -7.41 14.71
C ILE A 653 24.13 -7.40 16.14
N TRP A 654 24.08 -6.23 16.77
CA TRP A 654 23.46 -6.09 18.09
C TRP A 654 21.98 -6.48 18.05
N LEU A 655 21.22 -6.01 17.07
CA LEU A 655 19.80 -6.31 16.91
C LEU A 655 19.55 -7.82 16.75
N LEU A 656 20.38 -8.50 15.93
CA LEU A 656 20.28 -9.96 15.72
C LEU A 656 20.57 -10.77 17.00
N ASN A 657 21.23 -10.20 17.99
CA ASN A 657 21.53 -10.82 19.28
C ASN A 657 20.67 -10.27 20.43
N SER A 658 19.76 -9.33 20.18
CA SER A 658 18.95 -8.68 21.22
C SER A 658 17.83 -9.56 21.79
N GLY A 659 17.44 -10.61 21.08
CA GLY A 659 16.24 -11.42 21.39
C GLY A 659 14.92 -10.76 21.00
N LEU A 660 14.94 -9.55 20.43
CA LEU A 660 13.74 -8.87 19.94
C LEU A 660 13.24 -9.52 18.65
N PRO A 661 11.90 -9.65 18.43
CA PRO A 661 11.32 -10.33 17.27
C PRO A 661 11.31 -9.46 16.00
N VAL A 662 12.40 -8.77 15.70
CA VAL A 662 12.54 -7.94 14.50
C VAL A 662 12.88 -8.81 13.29
N LYS A 663 12.22 -8.57 12.16
CA LYS A 663 12.46 -9.24 10.89
C LYS A 663 13.18 -8.29 9.94
N VAL A 664 14.42 -8.62 9.59
CA VAL A 664 15.26 -7.78 8.72
C VAL A 664 15.20 -8.31 7.29
N LEU A 665 14.76 -7.52 6.35
CA LEU A 665 14.81 -7.79 4.93
C LEU A 665 15.93 -6.97 4.28
N VAL A 666 16.98 -7.62 3.88
CA VAL A 666 18.11 -7.00 3.18
C VAL A 666 17.88 -7.11 1.68
N LEU A 667 17.73 -5.99 1.01
CA LEU A 667 17.64 -5.89 -0.44
C LEU A 667 19.05 -5.80 -1.02
N SER A 668 19.54 -6.90 -1.56
CA SER A 668 20.93 -7.03 -2.02
C SER A 668 21.02 -6.90 -3.53
N ALA A 669 21.78 -5.92 -4.00
CA ALA A 669 22.04 -5.73 -5.42
C ALA A 669 23.22 -6.57 -5.93
N LEU A 670 23.98 -7.28 -5.07
CA LEU A 670 25.17 -8.05 -5.40
C LEU A 670 26.14 -7.27 -6.30
N ASP A 671 26.60 -6.11 -5.89
CA ASP A 671 27.58 -5.30 -6.64
C ASP A 671 28.95 -5.97 -6.77
N VAL A 672 28.96 -7.17 -7.29
CA VAL A 672 30.19 -7.96 -7.48
C VAL A 672 31.07 -7.37 -8.58
N VAL A 673 30.60 -6.43 -9.40
CA VAL A 673 31.24 -6.07 -10.68
C VAL A 673 31.56 -4.58 -10.85
N GLN A 674 31.46 -3.73 -9.84
CA GLN A 674 32.09 -2.41 -9.96
C GLN A 674 33.62 -2.47 -9.75
N GLN A 675 34.29 -3.35 -10.45
CA GLN A 675 35.76 -3.46 -10.50
C GLN A 675 36.41 -2.34 -11.33
N GLY A 676 35.83 -1.19 -11.41
CA GLY A 676 36.46 -0.05 -12.11
C GLY A 676 36.59 1.21 -11.24
N ALA A 677 35.92 1.28 -10.14
CA ALA A 677 36.04 2.36 -9.17
C ALA A 677 36.94 1.91 -8.03
N SER A 678 37.75 2.81 -7.51
CA SER A 678 38.83 2.63 -6.53
C SER A 678 38.43 2.07 -5.15
N ASP A 679 37.28 1.45 -5.00
CA ASP A 679 36.83 0.82 -3.77
C ASP A 679 37.06 -0.70 -3.82
N ASN A 680 38.29 -1.08 -3.50
CA ASN A 680 38.70 -2.46 -3.22
C ASN A 680 38.11 -3.02 -1.90
N ASN A 681 36.90 -2.63 -1.52
CA ASN A 681 36.28 -3.12 -0.31
C ASN A 681 35.22 -4.18 -0.67
N PRO A 682 35.55 -5.50 -0.56
CA PRO A 682 34.55 -6.52 -0.75
C PRO A 682 33.47 -6.32 0.31
N ARG A 683 32.24 -6.04 -0.12
CA ARG A 683 31.11 -5.90 0.81
C ARG A 683 30.86 -7.23 1.51
N ALA A 684 30.62 -7.15 2.81
CA ALA A 684 30.33 -8.32 3.62
C ALA A 684 28.96 -8.89 3.24
N SER A 685 28.85 -10.19 3.01
CA SER A 685 27.56 -10.86 2.90
C SER A 685 26.86 -10.84 4.24
N LEU A 686 25.77 -10.09 4.36
CA LEU A 686 25.01 -9.96 5.60
C LEU A 686 24.36 -11.28 6.01
N GLY A 687 23.89 -12.10 5.05
CA GLY A 687 23.38 -13.44 5.34
C GLY A 687 24.44 -14.33 6.00
N MET A 688 25.68 -14.31 5.50
CA MET A 688 26.77 -15.09 6.09
C MET A 688 27.20 -14.55 7.46
N LEU A 689 27.19 -13.22 7.65
CA LEU A 689 27.47 -12.61 8.95
C LEU A 689 26.39 -12.97 9.97
N ALA A 690 25.13 -12.89 9.57
CA ALA A 690 24.00 -13.27 10.43
C ALA A 690 24.02 -14.77 10.78
N LEU A 691 24.34 -15.64 9.81
CA LEU A 691 24.53 -17.08 10.04
C LEU A 691 25.60 -17.35 11.11
N GLY A 692 26.66 -16.55 11.13
CA GLY A 692 27.72 -16.63 12.15
C GLY A 692 27.26 -16.30 13.58
N GLN A 693 26.15 -15.59 13.76
CA GLN A 693 25.57 -15.27 15.09
C GLN A 693 24.88 -16.48 15.72
N ARG A 694 24.43 -17.46 14.93
CA ARG A 694 23.83 -18.75 15.35
C ARG A 694 22.51 -18.67 16.12
N GLY A 695 22.12 -17.53 16.66
CA GLY A 695 20.89 -17.32 17.43
C GLY A 695 19.72 -16.76 16.64
N ALA A 696 19.98 -16.19 15.48
CA ALA A 696 18.97 -15.62 14.59
C ALA A 696 18.53 -16.65 13.52
N PHE A 697 17.29 -16.56 13.06
CA PHE A 697 16.87 -17.22 11.83
C PHE A 697 17.50 -16.47 10.65
N VAL A 698 18.05 -17.21 9.67
CA VAL A 698 18.70 -16.59 8.50
C VAL A 698 18.26 -17.29 7.24
N ALA A 699 17.85 -16.51 6.24
CA ALA A 699 17.60 -17.04 4.90
C ALA A 699 18.32 -16.18 3.86
N GLN A 700 18.83 -16.84 2.83
CA GLN A 700 19.28 -16.18 1.61
C GLN A 700 18.32 -16.56 0.49
N THR A 701 17.63 -15.57 -0.04
CA THR A 701 16.48 -15.72 -0.93
C THR A 701 16.69 -14.96 -2.24
N SER A 702 15.79 -15.13 -3.19
CA SER A 702 15.84 -14.43 -4.47
C SER A 702 14.44 -14.30 -5.06
N ILE A 703 14.16 -13.18 -5.71
CA ILE A 703 12.94 -13.01 -6.52
C ILE A 703 12.83 -14.04 -7.66
N ALA A 704 13.92 -14.76 -7.98
CA ALA A 704 13.91 -15.88 -8.92
C ALA A 704 13.10 -17.09 -8.42
N ASP A 705 12.97 -17.23 -7.10
CA ASP A 705 12.20 -18.29 -6.44
C ASP A 705 11.25 -17.67 -5.40
N PRO A 706 10.09 -17.15 -5.86
CA PRO A 706 9.11 -16.55 -4.96
C PRO A 706 8.57 -17.50 -3.89
N ALA A 707 8.55 -18.81 -4.18
CA ALA A 707 8.12 -19.82 -3.22
C ALA A 707 9.11 -19.94 -2.07
N HIS A 708 10.42 -20.02 -2.38
CA HIS A 708 11.47 -20.06 -1.36
C HIS A 708 11.48 -18.78 -0.51
N LEU A 709 11.28 -17.59 -1.13
CA LEU A 709 11.20 -16.32 -0.42
C LEU A 709 9.99 -16.31 0.53
N GLY A 710 8.80 -16.62 0.01
CA GLY A 710 7.56 -16.62 0.79
C GLY A 710 7.63 -17.58 1.98
N GLU A 711 8.05 -18.83 1.75
CA GLU A 711 8.21 -19.82 2.81
C GLU A 711 9.26 -19.38 3.84
N SER A 712 10.39 -18.80 3.40
CA SER A 712 11.41 -18.27 4.31
C SER A 712 10.86 -17.15 5.17
N MET A 713 10.02 -16.27 4.60
CA MET A 713 9.37 -15.19 5.35
C MET A 713 8.38 -15.72 6.38
N LEU A 714 7.54 -16.68 6.01
CA LEU A 714 6.60 -17.32 6.94
C LEU A 714 7.32 -18.02 8.10
N GLN A 715 8.43 -18.73 7.82
CA GLN A 715 9.25 -19.34 8.86
C GLN A 715 9.94 -18.31 9.76
N ALA A 716 10.41 -17.19 9.18
CA ALA A 716 10.97 -16.09 9.94
C ALA A 716 9.92 -15.43 10.85
N LEU A 717 8.69 -15.29 10.41
CA LEU A 717 7.58 -14.75 11.22
C LEU A 717 7.21 -15.68 12.38
N ALA A 718 7.23 -16.99 12.15
CA ALA A 718 7.01 -18.01 13.16
C ALA A 718 8.19 -18.18 14.14
N PHE A 719 9.32 -17.54 13.88
CA PHE A 719 10.46 -17.51 14.80
C PHE A 719 10.33 -16.36 15.79
N GLU A 720 10.38 -16.66 17.10
CA GLU A 720 10.14 -15.69 18.17
C GLU A 720 11.24 -14.63 18.32
N GLY A 721 12.44 -14.88 17.80
CA GLY A 721 13.58 -13.97 17.86
C GLY A 721 13.81 -13.16 16.60
N ALA A 722 14.96 -12.53 16.52
CA ALA A 722 15.41 -11.78 15.36
C ALA A 722 15.64 -12.71 14.15
N ALA A 723 15.22 -12.26 12.98
CA ALA A 723 15.44 -12.97 11.72
C ALA A 723 16.04 -12.04 10.66
N LEU A 724 16.89 -12.59 9.79
CA LEU A 724 17.43 -11.87 8.65
C LEU A 724 17.20 -12.65 7.37
N LEU A 725 16.53 -12.01 6.40
CA LEU A 725 16.39 -12.50 5.04
C LEU A 725 17.23 -11.60 4.13
N GLN A 726 18.19 -12.16 3.42
CA GLN A 726 18.93 -11.45 2.38
C GLN A 726 18.36 -11.88 1.02
N ASP A 727 17.66 -10.97 0.34
CA ASP A 727 17.09 -11.22 -0.97
C ASP A 727 17.93 -10.56 -2.08
N TYR A 728 18.17 -11.30 -3.15
CA TYR A 728 18.79 -10.73 -4.34
C TYR A 728 17.75 -9.98 -5.16
N ALA A 729 17.95 -8.68 -5.20
CA ALA A 729 17.06 -7.71 -5.79
C ALA A 729 17.76 -6.93 -6.92
N PRO A 730 17.85 -7.50 -8.16
CA PRO A 730 18.54 -6.84 -9.26
C PRO A 730 17.84 -5.55 -9.69
N SER A 731 18.63 -4.53 -10.02
CA SER A 731 18.14 -3.23 -10.49
C SER A 731 18.42 -3.09 -11.98
N PRO A 732 17.42 -2.96 -12.85
CA PRO A 732 17.57 -2.72 -14.28
C PRO A 732 18.46 -1.52 -14.60
N ALA A 733 18.21 -0.38 -13.98
CA ALA A 733 18.97 0.85 -14.23
C ALA A 733 20.42 0.75 -13.76
N ARG A 734 20.65 0.17 -12.56
CA ARG A 734 21.99 0.05 -11.97
C ARG A 734 22.86 -0.96 -12.70
N HIS A 735 22.30 -2.09 -13.13
CA HIS A 735 23.03 -3.18 -13.74
C HIS A 735 22.97 -3.20 -15.27
N GLY A 736 22.17 -2.31 -15.88
CA GLY A 736 22.14 -2.09 -17.33
C GLY A 736 21.50 -3.22 -18.13
N PHE A 737 20.41 -3.80 -17.63
CA PHE A 737 19.62 -4.81 -18.34
C PHE A 737 18.16 -4.33 -18.52
N PRO A 738 17.39 -4.91 -19.47
CA PRO A 738 15.99 -4.52 -19.70
C PRO A 738 15.09 -4.80 -18.49
N ALA A 739 14.13 -3.92 -18.26
CA ALA A 739 13.20 -3.99 -17.10
C ALA A 739 12.38 -5.30 -17.02
N ASN A 740 12.17 -5.98 -18.13
CA ASN A 740 11.47 -7.27 -18.21
C ASN A 740 12.35 -8.49 -17.90
N GLU A 741 13.64 -8.31 -17.60
CA GLU A 741 14.60 -9.38 -17.34
C GLU A 741 14.99 -9.50 -15.85
N SER A 742 14.41 -8.73 -14.92
CA SER A 742 14.82 -8.76 -13.52
C SER A 742 14.73 -10.15 -12.88
N ALA A 743 13.67 -10.89 -13.17
CA ALA A 743 13.51 -12.27 -12.68
C ALA A 743 14.53 -13.23 -13.33
N ASP A 744 14.88 -13.02 -14.60
CA ASP A 744 15.89 -13.82 -15.31
C ASP A 744 17.30 -13.55 -14.80
N GLN A 745 17.64 -12.29 -14.52
CA GLN A 745 18.91 -11.92 -13.89
C GLN A 745 19.04 -12.55 -12.51
N ALA A 746 17.96 -12.53 -11.72
CA ALA A 746 17.93 -13.19 -10.44
C ALA A 746 18.12 -14.72 -10.59
N ARG A 747 17.49 -15.34 -11.59
CA ARG A 747 17.65 -16.77 -11.91
C ARG A 747 19.06 -17.12 -12.32
N LEU A 748 19.73 -16.26 -13.10
CA LEU A 748 21.13 -16.42 -13.44
C LEU A 748 22.05 -16.40 -12.21
N ALA A 749 21.81 -15.47 -11.26
CA ALA A 749 22.58 -15.40 -10.03
C ALA A 749 22.44 -16.65 -9.16
N THR A 750 21.24 -17.21 -9.06
CA THR A 750 21.00 -18.45 -8.29
C THR A 750 21.56 -19.68 -9.00
N SER A 751 21.35 -19.83 -10.31
CA SER A 751 21.83 -20.98 -11.11
C SER A 751 23.36 -21.01 -11.23
N SER A 752 24.01 -19.86 -11.31
CA SER A 752 25.48 -19.74 -11.30
C SER A 752 26.09 -19.91 -9.90
N ARG A 753 25.26 -19.98 -8.86
CA ARG A 753 25.67 -20.01 -7.45
C ARG A 753 26.42 -18.73 -7.00
N ALA A 754 26.24 -17.64 -7.70
CA ALA A 754 26.68 -16.32 -7.22
C ALA A 754 25.91 -15.95 -5.94
N LEU A 755 24.63 -16.36 -5.85
CA LEU A 755 23.81 -16.32 -4.64
C LEU A 755 23.18 -17.69 -4.42
N PRO A 756 23.74 -18.55 -3.57
CA PRO A 756 23.11 -19.82 -3.20
C PRO A 756 21.92 -19.55 -2.28
N LEU A 757 20.79 -20.19 -2.55
CA LEU A 757 19.63 -20.15 -1.66
C LEU A 757 19.85 -21.08 -0.48
N PHE A 758 19.51 -20.64 0.73
CA PHE A 758 19.53 -21.46 1.93
C PHE A 758 18.63 -20.88 3.03
N ARG A 759 18.28 -21.73 3.99
CA ARG A 759 17.67 -21.35 5.26
C ARG A 759 18.44 -21.93 6.42
N TYR A 760 18.51 -21.21 7.51
CA TYR A 760 19.06 -21.65 8.77
C TYR A 760 18.05 -21.36 9.89
N ASP A 761 17.53 -22.40 10.50
CA ASP A 761 16.68 -22.28 11.69
C ASP A 761 17.48 -22.75 12.93
N PRO A 762 17.77 -21.83 13.88
CA PRO A 762 18.52 -22.19 15.10
C PRO A 762 17.79 -23.20 16.00
N ARG A 763 16.47 -23.38 15.83
CA ARG A 763 15.64 -24.33 16.57
C ARG A 763 15.74 -25.77 16.04
N ALA A 764 16.18 -25.92 14.78
CA ALA A 764 16.25 -27.24 14.16
C ALA A 764 17.22 -28.16 14.91
N ASP A 765 16.87 -29.44 14.99
CA ASP A 765 17.69 -30.47 15.65
C ASP A 765 19.04 -30.65 14.95
N GLY A 766 20.03 -31.05 15.74
CA GLY A 766 21.34 -31.43 15.24
C GLY A 766 22.43 -30.39 15.42
N VAL A 767 23.54 -30.59 14.70
CA VAL A 767 24.70 -29.68 14.71
C VAL A 767 24.50 -28.54 13.72
N PHE A 768 25.30 -27.48 13.88
CA PHE A 768 25.17 -26.27 13.08
C PHE A 768 24.96 -26.50 11.57
N GLY A 769 25.76 -27.37 10.95
CA GLY A 769 25.66 -27.61 9.51
C GLY A 769 24.36 -28.32 9.08
N SER A 770 23.76 -29.15 9.96
CA SER A 770 22.50 -29.83 9.65
C SER A 770 21.25 -28.95 9.81
N ARG A 771 21.41 -27.74 10.34
CA ARG A 771 20.35 -26.73 10.48
C ARG A 771 20.24 -25.82 9.25
N ILE A 772 21.09 -26.03 8.26
CA ILE A 772 21.05 -25.32 6.97
C ILE A 772 20.36 -26.23 5.96
N SER A 773 19.27 -25.76 5.36
CA SER A 773 18.48 -26.44 4.35
C SER A 773 18.47 -25.69 3.02
#